data_ed9bd5f85823c61a0e4d0e5c66aafcab
#
_entry.id   ed9bd5f85823c61a0e4d0e5c66aafcab
#
_cell.length_a   1.000
_cell.length_b   1.000
_cell.length_c   1.000
_cell.angle_alpha   90.00
_cell.angle_beta   90.00
_cell.angle_gamma   90.00
#
_symmetry.space_group_name_H-M   'P 1'
#
loop_
_entity.id
_entity.type
_entity.pdbx_description
1 polymer ?
#
loop_
_entity_poly.entity_id
_entity_poly.type
_entity_poly.pdbx_seq_one_letter_code
_entity_poly.pdbx_strand_id
1 'polypeptide(L)'
;MNNIKRVYTFGNGKAEGRADMRNELGGKGANLAEMNLIGVPVPPGFTITTDVCNEYYEIGKDQVVALLKEDVEKSLHQTEELMNSKFGDVENPLLLSVRSGARASMPGMMDTILNLGLNDEVVEGLARKTGNPRFAYDAYRRFVQMYGDVVLGMKPVNKEDVDPFEAIIDEVKKAKGVKLDNELEVEDLKELVVRFKKAIVEQTKKEFPTDPMEQLWGAICAVFDSWMNERAILYRKMEGIPAEWGTAVTVMAMVFGNMGSTSATGVCFSRDAATGEDLFNGDWLVNAQGADVVAGIRTPQQITLEGSRRWAELQGISEEQRKAEYPSMEEAMPEIYRQLDAIQTKLEEHYHDMQDMEFTVQEGKLWFLQTRNGKRTGAAMVKIAMDLLRQGMIDEKTAIERCEPQKLDELLHPVFSKDALGKAKELTRGLPASPGAACGQIVFFADDAAKWHEDGHKVVMVRIETSPEDLAGMAVAEGILTARGGMTSHAAVVARGMGKCCVSGAGAINVDYKNRTVEIDGIVLHEGDYISLNGTNGRVYKGEIKTQAAELSGDFAALMDLCAKYTRLQVRTNADTPHDAEVARKFGAVGIGLCRTEHMFFDNEKIIAMREMILAEDVEGRKKALAKLLPYQKEDFKGIFRAMDGYPVNVRLLDPPLHEFVPHDPKGQEEMAKAMGVTVEYIRQRVESLCEHNPMLGHRGCRLGNTYPEITQMQTRAILSAAIDLKREGLDPHPEIMVPLTGILYEFEAQEKVIRDEAAALFKEEGLEIPFKVGTMIEIPRAALTADKIASRAEYFSFGTNDLTQMTFGYSRDDIASFLPVYLEKKILSVDPFQVLDQNGVGQLVEMAVNKGRTVRPELKCGICGEHGGEPSSVKFCHKVGLNYVSCSPFRVPIARLAAAQAAVEE
;
A
#
# COMPACT_ATOMS: atom_id res chain seq x y z
N MET A 1 10.32 -41.81 3.62
CA MET A 1 10.51 -40.35 3.52
C MET A 1 10.71 -40.02 2.06
N ASN A 2 9.85 -39.17 1.53
CA ASN A 2 9.79 -38.87 0.11
C ASN A 2 11.12 -38.26 -0.38
N ASN A 3 11.58 -38.70 -1.52
CA ASN A 3 12.77 -38.24 -2.21
C ASN A 3 12.53 -36.82 -2.80
N ILE A 4 12.29 -35.84 -1.93
CA ILE A 4 12.05 -34.45 -2.32
C ILE A 4 13.40 -33.76 -2.51
N LYS A 5 13.59 -33.12 -3.67
CA LYS A 5 14.79 -32.31 -3.92
C LYS A 5 14.71 -31.00 -3.12
N ARG A 6 15.71 -30.75 -2.28
CA ARG A 6 15.76 -29.61 -1.37
C ARG A 6 16.78 -28.55 -1.74
N VAL A 7 17.75 -28.89 -2.57
CA VAL A 7 18.85 -28.01 -2.96
C VAL A 7 19.01 -27.99 -4.48
N TYR A 8 19.05 -26.78 -5.06
CA TYR A 8 19.16 -26.55 -6.51
C TYR A 8 20.38 -25.70 -6.79
N THR A 9 21.31 -26.21 -7.62
CA THR A 9 22.57 -25.54 -7.97
C THR A 9 22.41 -24.67 -9.21
N PHE A 10 23.25 -23.64 -9.32
CA PHE A 10 23.40 -22.80 -10.50
C PHE A 10 24.84 -22.31 -10.66
N GLY A 11 25.23 -21.99 -11.88
CA GLY A 11 26.56 -21.43 -12.21
C GLY A 11 27.02 -21.77 -13.62
N ASN A 12 27.88 -20.94 -14.17
CA ASN A 12 28.51 -21.09 -15.47
C ASN A 12 27.52 -21.39 -16.62
N GLY A 13 26.40 -20.65 -16.65
CA GLY A 13 25.38 -20.77 -17.69
C GLY A 13 24.46 -21.97 -17.54
N LYS A 14 24.54 -22.70 -16.42
CA LYS A 14 23.70 -23.85 -16.10
C LYS A 14 22.94 -23.64 -14.80
N ALA A 15 21.76 -24.23 -14.70
CA ALA A 15 20.97 -24.19 -13.48
C ALA A 15 20.02 -25.39 -13.42
N GLU A 16 19.80 -25.89 -12.20
CA GLU A 16 18.80 -26.94 -11.96
C GLU A 16 17.39 -26.36 -11.84
N GLY A 17 17.27 -25.09 -11.53
CA GLY A 17 15.99 -24.35 -11.46
C GLY A 17 15.77 -23.43 -12.65
N ARG A 18 14.64 -22.73 -12.62
CA ARG A 18 14.25 -21.74 -13.66
C ARG A 18 13.21 -20.76 -13.08
N ALA A 19 12.84 -19.74 -13.85
CA ALA A 19 11.98 -18.63 -13.41
C ALA A 19 10.59 -19.06 -12.90
N ASP A 20 10.01 -20.11 -13.47
CA ASP A 20 8.68 -20.59 -13.07
C ASP A 20 8.67 -21.37 -11.72
N MET A 21 9.84 -21.65 -11.17
CA MET A 21 9.99 -22.31 -9.86
C MET A 21 10.05 -21.33 -8.68
N ARG A 22 9.35 -20.23 -8.78
CA ARG A 22 9.33 -19.18 -7.76
C ARG A 22 8.77 -19.67 -6.42
N ASN A 23 7.84 -20.61 -6.44
CA ASN A 23 7.25 -21.17 -5.23
C ASN A 23 8.26 -21.96 -4.41
N GLU A 24 9.14 -22.71 -5.06
CA GLU A 24 10.15 -23.57 -4.44
C GLU A 24 11.45 -22.82 -4.12
N LEU A 25 11.89 -21.96 -5.04
CA LEU A 25 13.20 -21.31 -4.95
C LEU A 25 13.14 -19.87 -4.43
N GLY A 26 11.94 -19.34 -4.23
CA GLY A 26 11.75 -17.93 -3.98
C GLY A 26 12.04 -17.09 -5.23
N GLY A 27 11.76 -15.79 -5.17
CA GLY A 27 12.01 -14.89 -6.29
C GLY A 27 13.49 -14.76 -6.65
N LYS A 28 14.36 -14.65 -5.67
CA LYS A 28 15.82 -14.54 -5.88
C LYS A 28 16.40 -15.82 -6.51
N GLY A 29 16.12 -16.97 -5.91
CA GLY A 29 16.66 -18.25 -6.38
C GLY A 29 16.21 -18.59 -7.79
N ALA A 30 14.94 -18.38 -8.10
CA ALA A 30 14.38 -18.62 -9.43
C ALA A 30 15.00 -17.69 -10.48
N ASN A 31 15.17 -16.42 -10.18
CA ASN A 31 15.77 -15.45 -11.10
C ASN A 31 17.26 -15.64 -11.28
N LEU A 32 18.00 -16.02 -10.24
CA LEU A 32 19.42 -16.37 -10.37
C LEU A 32 19.61 -17.56 -11.31
N ALA A 33 18.78 -18.59 -11.17
CA ALA A 33 18.77 -19.74 -12.06
C ALA A 33 18.47 -19.32 -13.51
N GLU A 34 17.42 -18.53 -13.72
CA GLU A 34 17.02 -18.05 -15.05
C GLU A 34 18.08 -17.18 -15.70
N MET A 35 18.69 -16.25 -14.96
CA MET A 35 19.78 -15.40 -15.47
C MET A 35 20.96 -16.26 -15.96
N ASN A 36 21.32 -17.32 -15.24
CA ASN A 36 22.35 -18.26 -15.70
C ASN A 36 21.97 -18.89 -17.03
N LEU A 37 20.73 -19.40 -17.15
CA LEU A 37 20.26 -20.06 -18.36
C LEU A 37 20.25 -19.16 -19.60
N ILE A 38 20.01 -17.88 -19.44
CA ILE A 38 20.00 -16.89 -20.54
C ILE A 38 21.37 -16.23 -20.79
N GLY A 39 22.41 -16.65 -20.08
CA GLY A 39 23.78 -16.20 -20.30
C GLY A 39 24.18 -14.90 -19.61
N VAL A 40 23.45 -14.44 -18.62
CA VAL A 40 23.85 -13.31 -17.76
C VAL A 40 24.92 -13.78 -16.77
N PRO A 41 26.01 -13.03 -16.58
CA PRO A 41 27.06 -13.44 -15.65
C PRO A 41 26.58 -13.35 -14.18
N VAL A 42 26.47 -14.53 -13.56
CA VAL A 42 26.01 -14.68 -12.18
C VAL A 42 27.02 -15.53 -11.40
N PRO A 43 27.44 -15.15 -10.20
CA PRO A 43 28.29 -16.00 -9.38
C PRO A 43 27.61 -17.33 -9.07
N PRO A 44 28.32 -18.46 -9.08
CA PRO A 44 27.75 -19.78 -8.82
C PRO A 44 27.31 -19.95 -7.37
N GLY A 45 26.36 -20.85 -7.16
CA GLY A 45 25.83 -21.13 -5.83
C GLY A 45 24.71 -22.17 -5.86
N PHE A 46 23.90 -22.16 -4.83
CA PHE A 46 22.75 -23.06 -4.71
C PHE A 46 21.64 -22.42 -3.87
N THR A 47 20.43 -22.91 -4.07
CA THR A 47 19.25 -22.46 -3.32
C THR A 47 18.65 -23.63 -2.55
N ILE A 48 18.39 -23.42 -1.26
CA ILE A 48 17.62 -24.31 -0.39
C ILE A 48 16.18 -23.88 -0.47
N THR A 49 15.26 -24.81 -0.72
CA THR A 49 13.86 -24.51 -1.05
C THR A 49 13.04 -23.91 0.11
N THR A 50 11.94 -23.26 -0.23
CA THR A 50 10.98 -22.71 0.74
C THR A 50 10.33 -23.79 1.62
N ASP A 51 10.16 -25.00 1.11
CA ASP A 51 9.62 -26.12 1.88
C ASP A 51 10.49 -26.49 3.07
N VAL A 52 11.80 -26.31 2.94
CA VAL A 52 12.74 -26.56 4.05
C VAL A 52 12.52 -25.57 5.19
N CYS A 53 12.10 -24.32 4.90
CA CYS A 53 11.73 -23.36 5.94
C CYS A 53 10.59 -23.90 6.82
N ASN A 54 9.57 -24.48 6.20
CA ASN A 54 8.46 -25.09 6.94
C ASN A 54 8.93 -26.32 7.74
N GLU A 55 9.75 -27.19 7.15
CA GLU A 55 10.37 -28.32 7.85
C GLU A 55 11.19 -27.86 9.05
N TYR A 56 11.91 -26.73 8.93
CA TYR A 56 12.69 -26.12 10.01
C TYR A 56 11.84 -25.80 11.24
N TYR A 57 10.63 -25.24 11.04
CA TYR A 57 9.71 -24.93 12.14
C TYR A 57 8.96 -26.17 12.67
N GLU A 58 8.84 -27.22 11.87
CA GLU A 58 8.16 -28.47 12.28
C GLU A 58 9.08 -29.41 13.08
N ILE A 59 10.29 -29.66 12.59
CA ILE A 59 11.18 -30.69 13.15
C ILE A 59 12.39 -30.14 13.91
N GLY A 60 12.63 -28.83 13.82
CA GLY A 60 13.70 -28.15 14.54
C GLY A 60 15.03 -28.08 13.78
N LYS A 61 15.89 -27.19 14.26
CA LYS A 61 17.18 -26.80 13.68
C LYS A 61 18.11 -27.99 13.43
N ASP A 62 18.38 -28.80 14.47
CA ASP A 62 19.38 -29.87 14.38
C ASP A 62 18.97 -30.96 13.38
N GLN A 63 17.70 -31.27 13.33
CA GLN A 63 17.17 -32.28 12.41
C GLN A 63 17.19 -31.79 10.95
N VAL A 64 16.91 -30.53 10.71
CA VAL A 64 16.98 -29.93 9.36
C VAL A 64 18.43 -29.87 8.87
N VAL A 65 19.36 -29.47 9.72
CA VAL A 65 20.79 -29.49 9.39
C VAL A 65 21.26 -30.88 9.01
N ALA A 66 20.89 -31.91 9.77
CA ALA A 66 21.22 -33.30 9.44
C ALA A 66 20.61 -33.74 8.10
N LEU A 67 19.38 -33.32 7.80
CA LEU A 67 18.67 -33.65 6.57
C LEU A 67 19.33 -33.00 5.33
N LEU A 68 19.87 -31.79 5.47
CA LEU A 68 20.45 -31.00 4.37
C LEU A 68 21.95 -31.28 4.17
N LYS A 69 22.64 -31.87 5.13
CA LYS A 69 24.11 -31.93 5.20
C LYS A 69 24.75 -32.42 3.91
N GLU A 70 24.33 -33.59 3.41
CA GLU A 70 24.91 -34.21 2.19
C GLU A 70 24.72 -33.34 0.95
N ASP A 71 23.51 -32.82 0.73
CA ASP A 71 23.17 -32.01 -0.43
C ASP A 71 23.87 -30.67 -0.42
N VAL A 72 23.99 -30.05 0.75
CA VAL A 72 24.70 -28.78 0.91
C VAL A 72 26.20 -28.93 0.69
N GLU A 73 26.81 -29.95 1.24
CA GLU A 73 28.25 -30.24 1.03
C GLU A 73 28.57 -30.51 -0.44
N LYS A 74 27.74 -31.28 -1.12
CA LYS A 74 27.87 -31.55 -2.55
C LYS A 74 27.72 -30.27 -3.41
N SER A 75 26.74 -29.47 -3.12
CA SER A 75 26.48 -28.19 -3.82
C SER A 75 27.58 -27.17 -3.57
N LEU A 76 28.12 -27.14 -2.35
CA LEU A 76 29.26 -26.30 -2.00
C LEU A 76 30.50 -26.73 -2.78
N HIS A 77 30.77 -28.02 -2.89
CA HIS A 77 31.90 -28.53 -3.67
C HIS A 77 31.80 -28.15 -5.14
N GLN A 78 30.62 -28.22 -5.74
CA GLN A 78 30.40 -27.73 -7.11
C GLN A 78 30.70 -26.24 -7.27
N THR A 79 30.27 -25.44 -6.30
CA THR A 79 30.54 -23.97 -6.27
C THR A 79 32.04 -23.70 -6.16
N GLU A 80 32.72 -24.45 -5.32
CA GLU A 80 34.18 -24.37 -5.16
C GLU A 80 34.92 -24.69 -6.50
N GLU A 81 34.51 -25.74 -7.19
CA GLU A 81 35.08 -26.11 -8.51
C GLU A 81 34.87 -24.99 -9.54
N LEU A 82 33.66 -24.44 -9.63
CA LEU A 82 33.34 -23.37 -10.59
C LEU A 82 34.10 -22.06 -10.31
N MET A 83 34.40 -21.77 -9.04
CA MET A 83 35.16 -20.59 -8.65
C MET A 83 36.65 -20.85 -8.53
N ASN A 84 37.09 -22.10 -8.73
CA ASN A 84 38.49 -22.51 -8.58
C ASN A 84 39.11 -22.04 -7.27
N SER A 85 38.35 -22.19 -6.18
CA SER A 85 38.76 -21.81 -4.82
C SER A 85 37.99 -22.66 -3.82
N LYS A 86 38.46 -22.70 -2.57
CA LYS A 86 37.88 -23.59 -1.56
C LYS A 86 37.41 -22.82 -0.34
N PHE A 87 36.23 -23.12 0.13
CA PHE A 87 35.65 -22.53 1.33
C PHE A 87 36.46 -22.93 2.58
N GLY A 88 36.96 -21.91 3.28
CA GLY A 88 37.79 -22.10 4.46
C GLY A 88 39.28 -22.40 4.19
N ASP A 89 39.70 -22.42 2.93
CA ASP A 89 41.10 -22.59 2.58
C ASP A 89 41.94 -21.39 2.98
N VAL A 90 43.10 -21.65 3.57
CA VAL A 90 44.03 -20.61 4.04
C VAL A 90 44.80 -19.97 2.88
N GLU A 91 44.99 -20.67 1.76
CA GLU A 91 45.75 -20.14 0.64
C GLU A 91 44.90 -19.52 -0.47
N ASN A 92 43.82 -20.17 -0.81
CA ASN A 92 42.93 -19.72 -1.88
C ASN A 92 41.46 -19.79 -1.43
N PRO A 93 41.04 -18.89 -0.53
CA PRO A 93 39.72 -18.97 0.09
C PRO A 93 38.60 -18.56 -0.87
N LEU A 94 37.50 -19.34 -0.85
CA LEU A 94 36.20 -18.94 -1.36
C LEU A 94 35.41 -18.34 -0.21
N LEU A 95 34.83 -17.18 -0.42
CA LEU A 95 33.88 -16.60 0.51
C LEU A 95 32.45 -16.75 -0.04
N LEU A 96 31.50 -16.85 0.86
CA LEU A 96 30.08 -17.07 0.50
C LEU A 96 29.19 -15.97 1.08
N SER A 97 28.07 -15.74 0.38
CA SER A 97 26.93 -15.01 0.92
C SER A 97 25.76 -15.97 1.18
N VAL A 98 24.98 -15.69 2.21
CA VAL A 98 23.74 -16.41 2.52
C VAL A 98 22.61 -15.38 2.55
N ARG A 99 21.63 -15.56 1.68
CA ARG A 99 20.54 -14.60 1.48
C ARG A 99 19.18 -15.29 1.57
N SER A 100 18.19 -14.54 2.08
CA SER A 100 16.79 -14.95 2.02
C SER A 100 16.19 -14.78 0.62
N GLY A 101 15.15 -15.54 0.33
CA GLY A 101 14.41 -15.42 -0.92
C GLY A 101 12.97 -15.94 -0.77
N ALA A 102 12.02 -15.04 -0.49
CA ALA A 102 10.60 -15.38 -0.45
C ALA A 102 9.99 -15.38 -1.86
N ARG A 103 8.80 -15.97 -2.01
CA ARG A 103 8.02 -15.95 -3.26
C ARG A 103 7.67 -14.53 -3.67
N ALA A 104 7.29 -13.69 -2.71
CA ALA A 104 7.05 -12.27 -2.89
C ALA A 104 8.28 -11.47 -2.44
N SER A 105 8.53 -10.34 -3.10
CA SER A 105 9.61 -9.44 -2.69
C SER A 105 9.32 -8.84 -1.33
N MET A 106 10.26 -8.99 -0.39
CA MET A 106 10.20 -8.44 0.97
C MET A 106 11.48 -7.66 1.27
N PRO A 107 11.67 -6.47 0.67
CA PRO A 107 12.93 -5.72 0.76
C PRO A 107 13.31 -5.37 2.19
N GLY A 108 14.48 -5.79 2.64
CA GLY A 108 15.01 -5.47 3.97
C GLY A 108 14.30 -6.14 5.15
N MET A 109 13.30 -6.99 4.92
CA MET A 109 12.54 -7.63 5.99
C MET A 109 13.21 -8.87 6.56
N MET A 110 14.05 -9.53 5.80
CA MET A 110 14.79 -10.72 6.19
C MET A 110 16.29 -10.52 6.05
N ASP A 111 17.05 -11.34 6.73
CA ASP A 111 18.48 -11.15 6.92
C ASP A 111 19.33 -11.68 5.76
N THR A 112 20.50 -11.06 5.61
CA THR A 112 21.56 -11.43 4.66
C THR A 112 22.89 -11.45 5.42
N ILE A 113 23.71 -12.46 5.17
CA ILE A 113 25.06 -12.57 5.75
C ILE A 113 26.07 -12.66 4.61
N LEU A 114 27.09 -11.80 4.63
CA LEU A 114 28.12 -11.72 3.62
C LEU A 114 29.48 -12.14 4.19
N ASN A 115 30.39 -12.50 3.31
CA ASN A 115 31.81 -12.78 3.64
C ASN A 115 32.03 -13.99 4.55
N LEU A 116 31.15 -15.00 4.50
CA LEU A 116 31.32 -16.24 5.24
C LEU A 116 32.61 -16.96 4.81
N GLY A 117 33.24 -17.59 5.77
CA GLY A 117 34.50 -18.35 5.58
C GLY A 117 35.71 -17.68 6.23
N LEU A 118 35.58 -16.41 6.61
CA LEU A 118 36.68 -15.66 7.22
C LEU A 118 36.88 -16.04 8.70
N ASN A 119 38.14 -16.21 9.07
CA ASN A 119 38.63 -16.31 10.44
C ASN A 119 40.06 -15.72 10.47
N ASP A 120 40.74 -15.78 11.60
CA ASP A 120 42.04 -15.15 11.76
C ASP A 120 43.11 -15.71 10.79
N GLU A 121 42.99 -16.97 10.38
CA GLU A 121 43.93 -17.61 9.44
C GLU A 121 43.54 -17.32 7.98
N VAL A 122 42.25 -17.45 7.65
CA VAL A 122 41.74 -17.27 6.28
C VAL A 122 41.88 -15.82 5.82
N VAL A 123 41.71 -14.83 6.70
CA VAL A 123 41.90 -13.42 6.35
C VAL A 123 43.33 -13.10 5.89
N GLU A 124 44.34 -13.73 6.49
CA GLU A 124 45.72 -13.59 6.08
C GLU A 124 45.94 -14.18 4.68
N GLY A 125 45.31 -15.34 4.42
CA GLY A 125 45.32 -15.94 3.08
C GLY A 125 44.66 -15.09 2.02
N LEU A 126 43.54 -14.47 2.33
CA LEU A 126 42.84 -13.56 1.45
C LEU A 126 43.69 -12.30 1.18
N ALA A 127 44.35 -11.77 2.19
CA ALA A 127 45.26 -10.65 2.04
C ALA A 127 46.44 -10.96 1.10
N ARG A 128 47.03 -12.13 1.22
CA ARG A 128 48.09 -12.61 0.35
C ARG A 128 47.64 -12.79 -1.11
N LYS A 129 46.50 -13.50 -1.27
CA LYS A 129 45.89 -13.79 -2.57
C LYS A 129 45.55 -12.50 -3.35
N THR A 130 44.98 -11.53 -2.72
CA THR A 130 44.53 -10.27 -3.33
C THR A 130 45.63 -9.23 -3.40
N GLY A 131 46.72 -9.39 -2.62
CA GLY A 131 47.72 -8.35 -2.47
C GLY A 131 47.19 -7.07 -1.79
N ASN A 132 46.03 -7.17 -1.14
CA ASN A 132 45.34 -6.02 -0.53
C ASN A 132 44.89 -6.36 0.88
N PRO A 133 45.77 -6.19 1.89
CA PRO A 133 45.44 -6.47 3.27
C PRO A 133 44.29 -5.61 3.79
N ARG A 134 44.16 -4.37 3.34
CA ARG A 134 43.05 -3.50 3.77
C ARG A 134 41.70 -4.06 3.36
N PHE A 135 41.56 -4.49 2.11
CA PHE A 135 40.37 -5.15 1.62
C PHE A 135 40.02 -6.39 2.46
N ALA A 136 41.01 -7.26 2.71
CA ALA A 136 40.79 -8.51 3.45
C ALA A 136 40.28 -8.24 4.87
N TYR A 137 40.90 -7.33 5.60
CA TYR A 137 40.49 -6.98 6.96
C TYR A 137 39.21 -6.18 7.02
N ASP A 138 38.91 -5.37 6.00
CA ASP A 138 37.61 -4.72 5.91
C ASP A 138 36.48 -5.75 5.70
N ALA A 139 36.71 -6.73 4.83
CA ALA A 139 35.77 -7.84 4.63
C ALA A 139 35.57 -8.63 5.93
N TYR A 140 36.62 -8.89 6.67
CA TYR A 140 36.56 -9.61 7.96
C TYR A 140 35.81 -8.81 9.02
N ARG A 141 36.13 -7.52 9.16
CA ARG A 141 35.43 -6.61 10.06
C ARG A 141 33.91 -6.58 9.78
N ARG A 142 33.53 -6.46 8.51
CA ARG A 142 32.12 -6.46 8.07
C ARG A 142 31.45 -7.79 8.37
N PHE A 143 32.16 -8.89 8.17
CA PHE A 143 31.63 -10.22 8.47
C PHE A 143 31.37 -10.42 9.97
N VAL A 144 32.30 -10.06 10.83
CA VAL A 144 32.15 -10.18 12.27
C VAL A 144 31.00 -9.31 12.77
N GLN A 145 30.89 -8.09 12.27
CA GLN A 145 29.79 -7.18 12.60
C GLN A 145 28.43 -7.79 12.20
N MET A 146 28.29 -8.19 10.96
CA MET A 146 27.04 -8.72 10.40
C MET A 146 26.64 -10.05 11.07
N TYR A 147 27.58 -10.95 11.26
CA TYR A 147 27.33 -12.24 11.91
C TYR A 147 26.95 -12.03 13.38
N GLY A 148 27.62 -11.13 14.07
CA GLY A 148 27.32 -10.77 15.46
C GLY A 148 25.93 -10.18 15.62
N ASP A 149 25.53 -9.31 14.70
CA ASP A 149 24.20 -8.70 14.68
C ASP A 149 23.11 -9.74 14.33
N VAL A 150 23.24 -10.39 13.19
CA VAL A 150 22.17 -11.24 12.60
C VAL A 150 22.10 -12.61 13.27
N VAL A 151 23.23 -13.30 13.42
CA VAL A 151 23.24 -14.70 13.88
C VAL A 151 23.33 -14.76 15.41
N LEU A 152 24.16 -13.93 16.04
CA LEU A 152 24.40 -13.98 17.48
C LEU A 152 23.49 -13.01 18.28
N GLY A 153 22.75 -12.15 17.60
CA GLY A 153 21.71 -11.31 18.21
C GLY A 153 22.22 -10.11 18.98
N MET A 154 23.39 -9.58 18.61
CA MET A 154 23.94 -8.36 19.25
C MET A 154 23.24 -7.11 18.72
N LYS A 155 22.28 -6.59 19.49
CA LYS A 155 21.42 -5.45 19.16
C LYS A 155 21.55 -4.34 20.21
N PRO A 156 21.15 -3.09 19.89
CA PRO A 156 21.01 -2.04 20.88
C PRO A 156 20.03 -2.44 21.99
N VAL A 157 20.34 -2.07 23.23
CA VAL A 157 19.46 -2.35 24.39
C VAL A 157 18.19 -1.51 24.33
N ASN A 158 18.33 -0.22 23.98
CA ASN A 158 17.23 0.72 23.84
C ASN A 158 17.18 1.26 22.41
N LYS A 159 15.98 1.63 21.92
CA LYS A 159 15.78 2.18 20.57
C LYS A 159 16.54 3.49 20.30
N GLU A 160 16.89 4.21 21.37
CA GLU A 160 17.58 5.49 21.31
C GLU A 160 19.12 5.33 21.33
N ASP A 161 19.60 4.13 21.65
CA ASP A 161 21.03 3.83 21.69
C ASP A 161 21.59 3.64 20.29
N VAL A 162 22.85 4.01 20.14
CA VAL A 162 23.60 3.74 18.91
C VAL A 162 23.88 2.24 18.83
N ASP A 163 23.88 1.69 17.61
CA ASP A 163 24.29 0.31 17.38
C ASP A 163 25.65 0.04 18.05
N PRO A 164 25.81 -1.06 18.80
CA PRO A 164 27.03 -1.35 19.52
C PRO A 164 28.28 -1.41 18.63
N PHE A 165 28.15 -1.93 17.43
CA PHE A 165 29.25 -1.99 16.47
C PHE A 165 29.60 -0.60 15.93
N GLU A 166 28.59 0.20 15.56
CA GLU A 166 28.80 1.58 15.09
C GLU A 166 29.45 2.45 16.16
N ALA A 167 29.08 2.26 17.44
CA ALA A 167 29.70 2.97 18.54
C ALA A 167 31.22 2.68 18.62
N ILE A 168 31.64 1.45 18.44
CA ILE A 168 33.04 1.04 18.42
C ILE A 168 33.77 1.63 17.20
N ILE A 169 33.13 1.60 16.04
CA ILE A 169 33.69 2.20 14.81
C ILE A 169 33.89 3.70 14.99
N ASP A 170 32.93 4.40 15.57
CA ASP A 170 33.02 5.85 15.82
C ASP A 170 34.14 6.20 16.80
N GLU A 171 34.36 5.39 17.84
CA GLU A 171 35.49 5.57 18.76
C GLU A 171 36.83 5.46 18.00
N VAL A 172 36.99 4.45 17.15
CA VAL A 172 38.20 4.24 16.38
C VAL A 172 38.42 5.37 15.37
N LYS A 173 37.36 5.81 14.69
CA LYS A 173 37.43 6.97 13.79
C LYS A 173 37.81 8.24 14.48
N LYS A 174 37.27 8.53 15.66
CA LYS A 174 37.60 9.72 16.45
C LYS A 174 39.06 9.69 16.92
N ALA A 175 39.54 8.54 17.38
CA ALA A 175 40.93 8.36 17.79
C ALA A 175 41.92 8.56 16.65
N LYS A 176 41.52 8.20 15.41
CA LYS A 176 42.29 8.35 14.17
C LYS A 176 42.12 9.72 13.53
N GLY A 177 41.08 10.47 13.83
CA GLY A 177 40.78 11.76 13.22
C GLY A 177 40.19 11.68 11.80
N VAL A 178 39.51 10.56 11.48
CA VAL A 178 38.88 10.34 10.18
C VAL A 178 37.34 10.32 10.31
N LYS A 179 36.65 10.54 9.20
CA LYS A 179 35.18 10.59 9.16
C LYS A 179 34.53 9.40 8.47
N LEU A 180 35.20 8.78 7.52
CA LEU A 180 34.65 7.70 6.70
C LEU A 180 35.35 6.37 7.00
N ASP A 181 34.59 5.26 6.89
CA ASP A 181 35.10 3.91 7.09
C ASP A 181 36.27 3.57 6.14
N ASN A 182 36.19 4.07 4.90
CA ASN A 182 37.20 3.81 3.88
C ASN A 182 38.53 4.55 4.14
N GLU A 183 38.58 5.44 5.11
CA GLU A 183 39.78 6.13 5.58
C GLU A 183 40.53 5.34 6.65
N LEU A 184 39.93 4.29 7.20
CA LEU A 184 40.59 3.42 8.17
C LEU A 184 41.67 2.56 7.50
N GLU A 185 42.78 2.39 8.19
CA GLU A 185 43.90 1.57 7.76
C GLU A 185 43.81 0.13 8.28
N VAL A 186 44.69 -0.76 7.78
CA VAL A 186 44.73 -2.19 8.13
C VAL A 186 44.76 -2.40 9.67
N GLU A 187 45.61 -1.66 10.37
CA GLU A 187 45.76 -1.81 11.86
C GLU A 187 44.47 -1.41 12.59
N ASP A 188 43.77 -0.38 12.07
CA ASP A 188 42.49 0.05 12.64
C ASP A 188 41.44 -1.02 12.44
N LEU A 189 41.40 -1.65 11.28
CA LEU A 189 40.46 -2.73 10.95
C LEU A 189 40.73 -3.99 11.78
N LYS A 190 42.01 -4.32 12.02
CA LYS A 190 42.38 -5.41 12.95
C LYS A 190 41.90 -5.13 14.38
N GLU A 191 42.05 -3.89 14.85
CA GLU A 191 41.55 -3.47 16.16
C GLU A 191 40.02 -3.62 16.25
N LEU A 192 39.30 -3.21 15.22
CA LEU A 192 37.85 -3.37 15.14
C LEU A 192 37.42 -4.84 15.27
N VAL A 193 38.08 -5.75 14.55
CA VAL A 193 37.77 -7.18 14.63
C VAL A 193 37.93 -7.71 16.06
N VAL A 194 39.02 -7.35 16.72
CA VAL A 194 39.30 -7.76 18.11
C VAL A 194 38.24 -7.21 19.04
N ARG A 195 37.92 -5.92 18.93
CA ARG A 195 36.94 -5.25 19.79
C ARG A 195 35.53 -5.76 19.55
N PHE A 196 35.17 -6.05 18.30
CA PHE A 196 33.86 -6.62 17.95
C PHE A 196 33.69 -8.02 18.57
N LYS A 197 34.68 -8.89 18.45
CA LYS A 197 34.61 -10.24 19.04
C LYS A 197 34.49 -10.19 20.54
N LYS A 198 35.22 -9.26 21.21
CA LYS A 198 35.13 -9.07 22.64
C LYS A 198 33.75 -8.57 23.07
N ALA A 199 33.22 -7.58 22.37
CA ALA A 199 31.89 -7.03 22.65
C ALA A 199 30.79 -8.06 22.44
N ILE A 200 30.90 -8.92 21.43
CA ILE A 200 29.97 -10.03 21.18
C ILE A 200 29.90 -10.97 22.38
N VAL A 201 31.07 -11.40 22.89
CA VAL A 201 31.11 -12.30 24.07
C VAL A 201 30.56 -11.62 25.33
N GLU A 202 30.89 -10.34 25.55
CA GLU A 202 30.41 -9.59 26.71
C GLU A 202 28.88 -9.42 26.70
N GLN A 203 28.30 -9.10 25.55
CA GLN A 203 26.87 -8.81 25.44
C GLN A 203 26.02 -10.08 25.24
N THR A 204 26.44 -11.03 24.38
CA THR A 204 25.64 -12.19 23.99
C THR A 204 25.98 -13.46 24.75
N LYS A 205 27.12 -13.51 25.39
CA LYS A 205 27.69 -14.71 26.04
C LYS A 205 27.99 -15.84 25.04
N LYS A 206 28.13 -15.54 23.78
CA LYS A 206 28.47 -16.47 22.69
C LYS A 206 29.78 -16.04 22.05
N GLU A 207 30.57 -17.00 21.62
CA GLU A 207 31.80 -16.75 20.87
C GLU A 207 31.52 -16.71 19.37
N PHE A 208 32.27 -15.86 18.66
CA PHE A 208 32.24 -15.84 17.22
C PHE A 208 32.88 -17.14 16.67
N PRO A 209 32.18 -17.93 15.82
CA PRO A 209 32.70 -19.20 15.36
C PRO A 209 33.87 -19.04 14.39
N THR A 210 34.91 -19.87 14.53
CA THR A 210 36.09 -19.90 13.68
C THR A 210 36.01 -20.95 12.58
N ASP A 211 35.20 -21.98 12.75
CA ASP A 211 34.98 -23.03 11.73
C ASP A 211 34.07 -22.49 10.61
N PRO A 212 34.54 -22.46 9.34
CA PRO A 212 33.71 -22.00 8.22
C PRO A 212 32.38 -22.77 8.06
N MET A 213 32.36 -24.07 8.26
CA MET A 213 31.12 -24.85 8.16
C MET A 213 30.13 -24.52 9.28
N GLU A 214 30.60 -24.25 10.49
CA GLU A 214 29.76 -23.78 11.59
C GLU A 214 29.17 -22.40 11.28
N GLN A 215 29.98 -21.51 10.68
CA GLN A 215 29.52 -20.21 10.21
C GLN A 215 28.42 -20.36 9.15
N LEU A 216 28.58 -21.23 8.18
CA LEU A 216 27.61 -21.47 7.10
C LEU A 216 26.28 -21.96 7.65
N TRP A 217 26.30 -22.97 8.53
CA TRP A 217 25.07 -23.50 9.13
C TRP A 217 24.40 -22.49 10.05
N GLY A 218 25.18 -21.73 10.80
CA GLY A 218 24.64 -20.63 11.62
C GLY A 218 23.91 -19.58 10.78
N ALA A 219 24.48 -19.21 9.65
CA ALA A 219 23.90 -18.26 8.71
C ALA A 219 22.63 -18.79 8.04
N ILE A 220 22.65 -20.05 7.56
CA ILE A 220 21.46 -20.68 6.96
C ILE A 220 20.29 -20.71 7.95
N CYS A 221 20.55 -21.14 9.17
CA CYS A 221 19.51 -21.20 10.21
C CYS A 221 19.01 -19.82 10.62
N ALA A 222 19.89 -18.83 10.68
CA ALA A 222 19.50 -17.44 10.97
C ALA A 222 18.56 -16.86 9.91
N VAL A 223 18.75 -17.20 8.63
CA VAL A 223 17.84 -16.78 7.56
C VAL A 223 16.47 -17.43 7.73
N PHE A 224 16.41 -18.73 8.08
CA PHE A 224 15.13 -19.36 8.40
C PHE A 224 14.45 -18.71 9.61
N ASP A 225 15.21 -18.40 10.67
CA ASP A 225 14.69 -17.69 11.86
C ASP A 225 14.12 -16.30 11.50
N SER A 226 14.72 -15.61 10.54
CA SER A 226 14.29 -14.26 10.15
C SER A 226 12.89 -14.24 9.52
N TRP A 227 12.39 -15.35 9.02
CA TRP A 227 11.03 -15.47 8.51
C TRP A 227 9.97 -15.16 9.57
N MET A 228 10.26 -15.45 10.83
CA MET A 228 9.35 -15.25 11.97
C MET A 228 9.77 -14.09 12.88
N ASN A 229 10.64 -13.19 12.43
CA ASN A 229 10.90 -11.96 13.19
C ASN A 229 9.73 -10.96 13.02
N GLU A 230 9.59 -10.02 13.94
CA GLU A 230 8.46 -9.09 14.02
C GLU A 230 8.27 -8.27 12.74
N ARG A 231 9.35 -7.74 12.16
CA ARG A 231 9.29 -6.93 10.95
C ARG A 231 8.81 -7.73 9.74
N ALA A 232 9.24 -8.99 9.61
CA ALA A 232 8.81 -9.87 8.53
C ALA A 232 7.34 -10.28 8.69
N ILE A 233 6.91 -10.57 9.91
CA ILE A 233 5.50 -10.89 10.22
C ILE A 233 4.60 -9.68 9.91
N LEU A 234 5.00 -8.49 10.33
CA LEU A 234 4.24 -7.27 10.07
C LEU A 234 4.11 -6.98 8.57
N TYR A 235 5.22 -7.09 7.85
CA TYR A 235 5.21 -6.88 6.39
C TYR A 235 4.29 -7.88 5.69
N ARG A 236 4.35 -9.16 6.08
CA ARG A 236 3.46 -10.18 5.51
C ARG A 236 1.98 -9.90 5.78
N LYS A 237 1.65 -9.44 6.99
CA LYS A 237 0.27 -9.03 7.32
C LYS A 237 -0.21 -7.89 6.44
N MET A 238 0.64 -6.89 6.21
CA MET A 238 0.33 -5.73 5.38
C MET A 238 0.14 -6.09 3.90
N GLU A 239 0.96 -7.02 3.40
CA GLU A 239 0.96 -7.42 1.99
C GLU A 239 0.11 -8.65 1.70
N GLY A 240 -0.54 -9.22 2.71
CA GLY A 240 -1.38 -10.42 2.56
C GLY A 240 -0.60 -11.69 2.18
N ILE A 241 0.65 -11.80 2.62
CA ILE A 241 1.52 -12.95 2.33
C ILE A 241 1.31 -14.04 3.36
N PRO A 242 0.90 -15.28 2.96
CA PRO A 242 0.70 -16.38 3.90
C PRO A 242 2.00 -16.82 4.60
N ALA A 243 1.91 -17.12 5.87
CA ALA A 243 3.06 -17.56 6.66
C ALA A 243 3.65 -18.91 6.20
N GLU A 244 2.80 -19.78 5.66
CA GLU A 244 3.18 -21.11 5.16
C GLU A 244 4.01 -21.09 3.86
N TRP A 245 4.14 -19.93 3.21
CA TRP A 245 5.00 -19.81 2.04
C TRP A 245 6.47 -20.00 2.35
N GLY A 246 6.94 -19.59 3.51
CA GLY A 246 8.33 -19.73 3.91
C GLY A 246 9.31 -18.88 3.10
N THR A 247 10.58 -18.97 3.45
CA THR A 247 11.67 -18.36 2.68
C THR A 247 12.61 -19.44 2.16
N ALA A 248 13.11 -19.28 0.94
CA ALA A 248 14.27 -20.00 0.46
C ALA A 248 15.55 -19.38 1.03
N VAL A 249 16.62 -20.12 1.00
CA VAL A 249 17.97 -19.65 1.37
C VAL A 249 18.88 -19.84 0.17
N THR A 250 19.45 -18.74 -0.31
CA THR A 250 20.42 -18.75 -1.41
C THR A 250 21.84 -18.59 -0.88
N VAL A 251 22.68 -19.57 -1.16
CA VAL A 251 24.11 -19.55 -0.86
C VAL A 251 24.86 -19.33 -2.17
N MET A 252 25.65 -18.28 -2.25
CA MET A 252 26.30 -17.88 -3.51
C MET A 252 27.72 -17.42 -3.24
N ALA A 253 28.62 -17.70 -4.20
CA ALA A 253 29.97 -17.22 -4.14
C ALA A 253 30.02 -15.68 -4.09
N MET A 254 30.88 -15.14 -3.23
CA MET A 254 31.09 -13.70 -3.14
C MET A 254 31.87 -13.17 -4.33
N VAL A 255 31.43 -12.01 -4.83
CA VAL A 255 32.21 -11.13 -5.70
C VAL A 255 32.25 -9.76 -5.03
N PHE A 256 33.33 -9.03 -5.19
CA PHE A 256 33.63 -7.88 -4.35
C PHE A 256 33.71 -6.57 -5.14
N GLY A 257 32.85 -5.63 -4.80
CA GLY A 257 32.87 -4.27 -5.31
C GLY A 257 33.86 -3.35 -4.61
N ASN A 258 34.53 -3.83 -3.56
CA ASN A 258 35.45 -3.06 -2.73
C ASN A 258 36.92 -3.55 -2.86
N MET A 259 37.31 -4.01 -4.02
CA MET A 259 38.71 -4.39 -4.35
C MET A 259 39.50 -3.30 -5.08
N GLY A 260 39.24 -2.05 -4.76
CA GLY A 260 39.95 -0.92 -5.33
C GLY A 260 39.15 -0.12 -6.38
N SER A 261 39.85 0.75 -7.10
CA SER A 261 39.24 1.71 -8.03
C SER A 261 38.63 1.10 -9.30
N THR A 262 38.96 -0.16 -9.62
CA THR A 262 38.36 -0.90 -10.74
C THR A 262 37.16 -1.75 -10.34
N SER A 263 36.79 -1.67 -9.11
CA SER A 263 35.65 -2.39 -8.52
C SER A 263 34.55 -1.42 -8.11
N ALA A 264 33.31 -1.88 -8.16
CA ALA A 264 32.14 -1.09 -7.84
C ALA A 264 30.95 -1.97 -7.48
N THR A 265 29.93 -1.38 -6.91
CA THR A 265 28.63 -2.03 -6.71
C THR A 265 27.53 -1.06 -7.04
N GLY A 266 26.36 -1.58 -7.37
CA GLY A 266 25.21 -0.73 -7.66
C GLY A 266 23.89 -1.46 -7.73
N VAL A 267 22.85 -0.66 -7.74
CA VAL A 267 21.46 -1.09 -7.93
C VAL A 267 20.87 -0.26 -9.06
N CYS A 268 20.20 -0.88 -9.98
CA CYS A 268 19.66 -0.19 -11.15
C CYS A 268 18.27 -0.69 -11.53
N PHE A 269 17.58 0.17 -12.27
CA PHE A 269 16.22 -0.05 -12.74
C PHE A 269 16.16 0.16 -14.25
N SER A 270 15.49 -0.72 -14.96
CA SER A 270 15.31 -0.57 -16.40
C SER A 270 14.40 0.62 -16.77
N ARG A 271 13.53 1.02 -15.84
CA ARG A 271 12.68 2.21 -15.95
C ARG A 271 12.64 2.96 -14.62
N ASP A 272 12.18 4.20 -14.62
CA ASP A 272 12.05 4.99 -13.40
C ASP A 272 10.92 4.44 -12.53
N ALA A 273 11.24 3.95 -11.34
CA ALA A 273 10.27 3.37 -10.41
C ALA A 273 9.32 4.40 -9.81
N ALA A 274 9.66 5.68 -9.81
CA ALA A 274 8.84 6.76 -9.27
C ALA A 274 7.89 7.35 -10.32
N THR A 275 8.35 7.54 -11.56
CA THR A 275 7.58 8.20 -12.63
C THR A 275 7.11 7.26 -13.73
N GLY A 276 7.75 6.11 -13.88
CA GLY A 276 7.49 5.17 -14.98
C GLY A 276 8.17 5.53 -16.31
N GLU A 277 8.98 6.59 -16.35
CA GLU A 277 9.71 6.99 -17.54
C GLU A 277 10.60 5.85 -18.04
N ASP A 278 10.60 5.58 -19.35
CA ASP A 278 11.46 4.58 -19.97
C ASP A 278 12.90 5.07 -20.02
N LEU A 279 13.52 5.08 -18.85
CA LEU A 279 14.86 5.60 -18.62
C LEU A 279 15.63 4.65 -17.69
N PHE A 280 16.70 4.07 -18.22
CA PHE A 280 17.63 3.30 -17.39
C PHE A 280 18.26 4.21 -16.34
N ASN A 281 18.20 3.80 -15.07
CA ASN A 281 18.65 4.63 -13.96
C ASN A 281 19.14 3.76 -12.81
N GLY A 282 19.81 4.36 -11.86
CA GLY A 282 20.25 3.68 -10.65
C GLY A 282 21.42 4.36 -9.95
N ASP A 283 21.81 3.75 -8.85
CA ASP A 283 22.87 4.22 -7.98
C ASP A 283 24.08 3.29 -8.05
N TRP A 284 25.28 3.83 -7.99
CA TRP A 284 26.50 3.05 -7.92
C TRP A 284 27.54 3.71 -7.02
N LEU A 285 28.44 2.90 -6.49
CA LEU A 285 29.58 3.36 -5.70
C LEU A 285 30.83 2.62 -6.13
N VAL A 286 31.91 3.36 -6.39
CA VAL A 286 33.23 2.78 -6.62
C VAL A 286 33.80 2.30 -5.29
N ASN A 287 34.52 1.19 -5.32
CA ASN A 287 35.19 0.64 -4.14
C ASN A 287 34.23 0.50 -2.93
N ALA A 288 33.11 -0.20 -3.11
CA ALA A 288 32.07 -0.36 -2.11
C ALA A 288 31.40 -1.73 -2.19
N GLN A 289 30.71 -2.14 -1.11
CA GLN A 289 29.80 -3.28 -1.08
C GLN A 289 28.34 -2.82 -1.21
N GLY A 290 27.42 -3.75 -1.56
CA GLY A 290 26.02 -3.46 -1.76
C GLY A 290 25.34 -2.81 -0.55
N ALA A 291 25.73 -3.21 0.66
CA ALA A 291 25.22 -2.61 1.90
C ALA A 291 25.50 -1.09 1.99
N ASP A 292 26.60 -0.63 1.45
CA ASP A 292 26.96 0.81 1.46
C ASP A 292 26.02 1.65 0.58
N VAL A 293 25.51 1.07 -0.50
CA VAL A 293 24.55 1.71 -1.40
C VAL A 293 23.17 1.77 -0.74
N VAL A 294 22.71 0.65 -0.20
CA VAL A 294 21.37 0.51 0.37
C VAL A 294 21.23 1.28 1.68
N ALA A 295 22.23 1.24 2.54
CA ALA A 295 22.24 1.95 3.81
C ALA A 295 22.47 3.46 3.68
N GLY A 296 22.96 3.91 2.52
CA GLY A 296 23.21 5.33 2.29
C GLY A 296 24.34 5.93 3.10
N ILE A 297 25.29 5.11 3.53
CA ILE A 297 26.46 5.53 4.35
C ILE A 297 27.32 6.53 3.60
N ARG A 298 27.45 6.36 2.29
CA ARG A 298 28.09 7.32 1.36
C ARG A 298 27.05 7.82 0.38
N THR A 299 27.22 9.04 -0.17
CA THR A 299 26.34 9.57 -1.22
C THR A 299 26.53 8.75 -2.51
N PRO A 300 25.52 7.99 -2.96
CA PRO A 300 25.66 7.22 -4.19
C PRO A 300 25.74 8.14 -5.39
N GLN A 301 26.47 7.68 -6.39
CA GLN A 301 26.57 8.34 -7.69
C GLN A 301 25.57 7.70 -8.66
N GLN A 302 25.19 8.43 -9.70
CA GLN A 302 24.21 7.95 -10.67
C GLN A 302 24.88 7.13 -11.78
N ILE A 303 24.19 6.10 -12.26
CA ILE A 303 24.74 5.18 -13.26
C ILE A 303 24.85 5.86 -14.63
N THR A 304 23.81 6.57 -15.06
CA THR A 304 23.78 7.23 -16.37
C THR A 304 24.25 8.68 -16.29
N LEU A 305 24.78 9.19 -17.39
CA LEU A 305 25.17 10.59 -17.50
C LEU A 305 23.95 11.52 -17.34
N GLU A 306 22.83 11.18 -17.96
CA GLU A 306 21.59 11.93 -17.83
C GLU A 306 21.09 11.97 -16.38
N GLY A 307 21.07 10.82 -15.71
CA GLY A 307 20.71 10.73 -14.31
C GLY A 307 21.63 11.52 -13.40
N SER A 308 22.93 11.50 -13.67
CA SER A 308 23.94 12.27 -12.94
C SER A 308 23.72 13.77 -13.07
N ARG A 309 23.43 14.25 -14.28
CA ARG A 309 23.13 15.67 -14.53
C ARG A 309 21.84 16.12 -13.89
N ARG A 310 20.78 15.32 -13.95
CA ARG A 310 19.50 15.58 -13.26
C ARG A 310 19.68 15.66 -11.74
N TRP A 311 20.44 14.73 -11.19
CA TRP A 311 20.75 14.72 -9.75
C TRP A 311 21.52 15.98 -9.33
N ALA A 312 22.55 16.36 -10.09
CA ALA A 312 23.36 17.55 -9.81
C ALA A 312 22.53 18.84 -9.86
N GLU A 313 21.63 18.95 -10.83
CA GLU A 313 20.71 20.09 -10.93
C GLU A 313 19.82 20.20 -9.70
N LEU A 314 19.25 19.09 -9.26
CA LEU A 314 18.42 19.05 -8.05
C LEU A 314 19.20 19.41 -6.78
N GLN A 315 20.48 19.06 -6.71
CA GLN A 315 21.35 19.36 -5.57
C GLN A 315 22.00 20.75 -5.66
N GLY A 316 21.84 21.45 -6.76
CA GLY A 316 22.49 22.75 -6.98
C GLY A 316 24.00 22.66 -7.20
N ILE A 317 24.50 21.53 -7.73
CA ILE A 317 25.92 21.26 -7.99
C ILE A 317 26.24 21.63 -9.44
N SER A 318 27.40 22.31 -9.67
CA SER A 318 27.85 22.68 -11.02
C SER A 318 28.29 21.44 -11.83
N GLU A 319 28.27 21.54 -13.17
CA GLU A 319 28.70 20.46 -14.06
C GLU A 319 30.20 20.11 -13.82
N GLU A 320 31.03 21.08 -13.53
CA GLU A 320 32.45 20.87 -13.23
C GLU A 320 32.64 20.06 -11.95
N GLN A 321 31.92 20.44 -10.90
CA GLN A 321 31.94 19.72 -9.61
C GLN A 321 31.33 18.33 -9.75
N ARG A 322 30.21 18.19 -10.46
CA ARG A 322 29.60 16.89 -10.73
C ARG A 322 30.57 15.92 -11.35
N LYS A 323 31.21 16.34 -12.45
CA LYS A 323 32.16 15.52 -13.21
C LYS A 323 33.38 15.13 -12.38
N ALA A 324 33.86 16.04 -11.54
CA ALA A 324 35.06 15.83 -10.74
C ALA A 324 34.79 14.94 -9.50
N GLU A 325 33.67 15.17 -8.79
CA GLU A 325 33.37 14.53 -7.51
C GLU A 325 32.30 13.43 -7.60
N TYR A 326 31.39 13.52 -8.57
CA TYR A 326 30.24 12.61 -8.69
C TYR A 326 30.03 12.13 -10.14
N PRO A 327 31.08 11.57 -10.78
CA PRO A 327 30.94 11.13 -12.18
C PRO A 327 29.92 9.97 -12.27
N SER A 328 29.21 9.92 -13.41
CA SER A 328 28.38 8.79 -13.74
C SER A 328 29.22 7.54 -14.01
N MET A 329 28.60 6.37 -13.84
CA MET A 329 29.26 5.11 -14.26
C MET A 329 29.54 5.09 -15.76
N GLU A 330 28.64 5.68 -16.56
CA GLU A 330 28.77 5.84 -18.01
C GLU A 330 30.08 6.56 -18.38
N GLU A 331 30.47 7.56 -17.59
CA GLU A 331 31.75 8.29 -17.81
C GLU A 331 32.95 7.56 -17.21
N ALA A 332 32.81 7.03 -15.99
CA ALA A 332 33.92 6.42 -15.24
C ALA A 332 34.28 5.01 -15.70
N MET A 333 33.29 4.21 -16.11
CA MET A 333 33.48 2.81 -16.55
C MET A 333 32.68 2.55 -17.82
N PRO A 334 32.99 3.18 -18.95
CA PRO A 334 32.19 3.16 -20.17
C PRO A 334 31.98 1.75 -20.75
N GLU A 335 32.95 0.86 -20.68
CA GLU A 335 32.84 -0.51 -21.19
C GLU A 335 31.89 -1.36 -20.32
N ILE A 336 32.01 -1.26 -19.00
CA ILE A 336 31.14 -1.93 -18.05
C ILE A 336 29.72 -1.39 -18.20
N TYR A 337 29.55 -0.08 -18.31
CA TYR A 337 28.26 0.55 -18.54
C TYR A 337 27.55 0.00 -19.78
N ARG A 338 28.27 -0.16 -20.89
CA ARG A 338 27.71 -0.74 -22.12
C ARG A 338 27.21 -2.17 -21.92
N GLN A 339 28.00 -3.00 -21.20
CA GLN A 339 27.57 -4.36 -20.83
C GLN A 339 26.35 -4.34 -19.93
N LEU A 340 26.32 -3.48 -18.92
CA LEU A 340 25.19 -3.32 -17.99
C LEU A 340 23.92 -2.90 -18.74
N ASP A 341 24.03 -1.91 -19.62
CA ASP A 341 22.92 -1.42 -20.43
C ASP A 341 22.36 -2.51 -21.37
N ALA A 342 23.21 -3.28 -22.01
CA ALA A 342 22.80 -4.40 -22.85
C ALA A 342 22.08 -5.49 -22.06
N ILE A 343 22.56 -5.80 -20.87
CA ILE A 343 21.97 -6.85 -20.00
C ILE A 343 20.63 -6.38 -19.42
N GLN A 344 20.52 -5.12 -18.98
CA GLN A 344 19.25 -4.62 -18.46
C GLN A 344 18.15 -4.64 -19.52
N THR A 345 18.50 -4.29 -20.76
CA THR A 345 17.57 -4.40 -21.90
C THR A 345 17.15 -5.84 -22.13
N LYS A 346 18.10 -6.76 -22.13
CA LYS A 346 17.84 -8.19 -22.30
C LYS A 346 16.93 -8.76 -21.21
N LEU A 347 17.14 -8.37 -19.96
CA LEU A 347 16.31 -8.82 -18.83
C LEU A 347 14.90 -8.26 -18.89
N GLU A 348 14.74 -7.00 -19.22
CA GLU A 348 13.41 -6.39 -19.39
C GLU A 348 12.63 -7.08 -20.53
N GLU A 349 13.27 -7.32 -21.66
CA GLU A 349 12.66 -8.03 -22.78
C GLU A 349 12.31 -9.48 -22.45
N HIS A 350 13.19 -10.16 -21.70
CA HIS A 350 12.98 -11.56 -21.31
C HIS A 350 11.81 -11.72 -20.34
N TYR A 351 11.72 -10.86 -19.33
CA TYR A 351 10.66 -10.92 -18.32
C TYR A 351 9.40 -10.15 -18.70
N HIS A 352 9.44 -9.38 -19.79
CA HIS A 352 8.33 -8.53 -20.24
C HIS A 352 7.84 -7.55 -19.18
N ASP A 353 8.73 -7.08 -18.33
CA ASP A 353 8.45 -6.12 -17.28
C ASP A 353 9.69 -5.38 -16.85
N MET A 354 9.50 -4.20 -16.25
CA MET A 354 10.56 -3.41 -15.63
C MET A 354 11.33 -4.26 -14.61
N GLN A 355 12.65 -4.16 -14.64
CA GLN A 355 13.55 -4.90 -13.77
C GLN A 355 14.28 -4.01 -12.79
N ASP A 356 14.38 -4.49 -11.56
CA ASP A 356 15.20 -4.00 -10.46
C ASP A 356 16.36 -4.98 -10.31
N MET A 357 17.60 -4.51 -10.46
CA MET A 357 18.80 -5.34 -10.59
C MET A 357 19.89 -4.89 -9.62
N GLU A 358 20.56 -5.87 -9.03
CA GLU A 358 21.77 -5.64 -8.25
C GLU A 358 22.98 -6.18 -9.02
N PHE A 359 24.05 -5.38 -9.09
CA PHE A 359 25.27 -5.79 -9.77
C PHE A 359 26.52 -5.44 -8.96
N THR A 360 27.59 -6.14 -9.25
CA THR A 360 28.92 -5.86 -8.70
C THR A 360 29.94 -5.94 -9.82
N VAL A 361 30.89 -5.02 -9.80
CA VAL A 361 32.06 -5.02 -10.67
C VAL A 361 33.28 -5.39 -9.84
N GLN A 362 33.85 -6.56 -10.09
CA GLN A 362 35.06 -6.98 -9.42
C GLN A 362 36.25 -6.88 -10.39
N GLU A 363 37.16 -5.98 -10.13
CA GLU A 363 38.37 -5.79 -10.95
C GLU A 363 38.07 -5.75 -12.45
N GLY A 364 37.12 -4.91 -12.86
CA GLY A 364 36.73 -4.73 -14.26
C GLY A 364 35.81 -5.80 -14.83
N LYS A 365 35.35 -6.76 -14.05
CA LYS A 365 34.39 -7.78 -14.48
C LYS A 365 33.02 -7.57 -13.84
N LEU A 366 31.99 -7.46 -14.69
CA LEU A 366 30.59 -7.28 -14.27
C LEU A 366 29.95 -8.61 -13.87
N TRP A 367 29.24 -8.59 -12.72
CA TRP A 367 28.45 -9.70 -12.20
C TRP A 367 27.06 -9.20 -11.80
N PHE A 368 26.03 -10.00 -12.09
CA PHE A 368 24.67 -9.76 -11.58
C PHE A 368 24.41 -10.63 -10.37
N LEU A 369 23.88 -10.00 -9.30
CA LEU A 369 23.58 -10.70 -8.04
C LEU A 369 22.11 -10.98 -7.88
N GLN A 370 21.26 -10.18 -8.52
CA GLN A 370 19.79 -10.27 -8.40
C GLN A 370 19.12 -9.54 -9.54
N THR A 371 18.00 -10.07 -9.99
CA THR A 371 16.99 -9.35 -10.76
C THR A 371 15.61 -9.70 -10.23
N ARG A 372 14.71 -8.73 -10.30
CA ARG A 372 13.30 -8.91 -9.92
C ARG A 372 12.44 -7.90 -10.66
N ASN A 373 11.14 -8.17 -10.77
CA ASN A 373 10.19 -7.18 -11.25
C ASN A 373 10.19 -6.01 -10.28
N GLY A 374 10.41 -4.80 -10.79
CA GLY A 374 10.63 -3.63 -9.97
C GLY A 374 9.36 -3.18 -9.23
N LYS A 375 9.50 -2.91 -7.93
CA LYS A 375 8.47 -2.21 -7.18
C LYS A 375 8.39 -0.76 -7.68
N ARG A 376 7.18 -0.23 -7.76
CA ARG A 376 6.91 1.06 -8.40
C ARG A 376 5.74 1.77 -7.76
N THR A 377 5.67 3.08 -7.93
CA THR A 377 4.52 3.89 -7.49
C THR A 377 3.29 3.64 -8.36
N GLY A 378 2.13 4.11 -7.94
CA GLY A 378 0.90 4.03 -8.72
C GLY A 378 1.03 4.73 -10.08
N ALA A 379 1.66 5.90 -10.13
CA ALA A 379 1.89 6.63 -11.38
C ALA A 379 2.80 5.84 -12.33
N ALA A 380 3.90 5.30 -11.80
CA ALA A 380 4.83 4.47 -12.57
C ALA A 380 4.16 3.18 -13.05
N MET A 381 3.37 2.56 -12.22
CA MET A 381 2.61 1.33 -12.54
C MET A 381 1.74 1.53 -13.79
N VAL A 382 0.96 2.58 -13.81
CA VAL A 382 0.06 2.90 -14.93
C VAL A 382 0.89 3.20 -16.20
N LYS A 383 1.88 4.08 -16.09
CA LYS A 383 2.71 4.46 -17.23
C LYS A 383 3.47 3.26 -17.81
N ILE A 384 4.10 2.45 -16.97
CA ILE A 384 4.86 1.28 -17.42
C ILE A 384 3.94 0.27 -18.10
N ALA A 385 2.78 -0.05 -17.52
CA ALA A 385 1.82 -0.97 -18.13
C ALA A 385 1.38 -0.50 -19.51
N MET A 386 1.06 0.78 -19.67
CA MET A 386 0.62 1.34 -20.94
C MET A 386 1.75 1.43 -21.96
N ASP A 387 2.96 1.78 -21.54
CA ASP A 387 4.14 1.83 -22.43
C ASP A 387 4.53 0.44 -22.92
N LEU A 388 4.55 -0.58 -22.04
CA LEU A 388 4.83 -1.97 -22.42
C LEU A 388 3.80 -2.51 -23.41
N LEU A 389 2.52 -2.14 -23.22
CA LEU A 389 1.45 -2.48 -24.14
C LEU A 389 1.69 -1.84 -25.53
N ARG A 390 2.02 -0.56 -25.59
CA ARG A 390 2.31 0.17 -26.83
C ARG A 390 3.52 -0.39 -27.57
N GLN A 391 4.51 -0.86 -26.81
CA GLN A 391 5.74 -1.47 -27.34
C GLN A 391 5.53 -2.93 -27.81
N GLY A 392 4.35 -3.50 -27.57
CA GLY A 392 4.03 -4.88 -27.93
C GLY A 392 4.66 -5.95 -27.04
N MET A 393 5.22 -5.58 -25.90
CA MET A 393 5.80 -6.55 -24.93
C MET A 393 4.74 -7.34 -24.17
N ILE A 394 3.59 -6.74 -23.94
CA ILE A 394 2.46 -7.35 -23.22
C ILE A 394 1.15 -7.11 -23.99
N ASP A 395 0.16 -7.96 -23.77
CA ASP A 395 -1.18 -7.77 -24.30
C ASP A 395 -2.07 -6.92 -23.37
N GLU A 396 -3.25 -6.59 -23.82
CA GLU A 396 -4.20 -5.75 -23.10
C GLU A 396 -4.62 -6.38 -21.76
N LYS A 397 -4.85 -7.69 -21.73
CA LYS A 397 -5.23 -8.40 -20.51
C LYS A 397 -4.12 -8.37 -19.48
N THR A 398 -2.89 -8.59 -19.89
CA THR A 398 -1.72 -8.52 -19.02
C THR A 398 -1.53 -7.11 -18.44
N ALA A 399 -1.73 -6.06 -19.26
CA ALA A 399 -1.65 -4.67 -18.80
C ALA A 399 -2.67 -4.40 -17.68
N ILE A 400 -3.89 -4.87 -17.82
CA ILE A 400 -4.94 -4.75 -16.80
C ILE A 400 -4.56 -5.53 -15.54
N GLU A 401 -4.12 -6.78 -15.67
CA GLU A 401 -3.78 -7.64 -14.54
C GLU A 401 -2.61 -7.14 -13.71
N ARG A 402 -1.63 -6.47 -14.34
CA ARG A 402 -0.44 -5.96 -13.66
C ARG A 402 -0.68 -4.73 -12.80
N CYS A 403 -1.73 -3.99 -13.06
CA CYS A 403 -2.07 -2.82 -12.25
C CYS A 403 -2.75 -3.25 -10.96
N GLU A 404 -2.21 -2.82 -9.83
CA GLU A 404 -2.79 -3.05 -8.52
C GLU A 404 -3.85 -1.97 -8.24
N PRO A 405 -5.14 -2.33 -8.11
CA PRO A 405 -6.19 -1.33 -7.98
C PRO A 405 -5.99 -0.34 -6.82
N GLN A 406 -5.50 -0.82 -5.68
CA GLN A 406 -5.28 0.03 -4.50
C GLN A 406 -4.21 1.11 -4.73
N LYS A 407 -3.25 0.87 -5.61
CA LYS A 407 -2.22 1.87 -5.94
C LYS A 407 -2.75 3.04 -6.78
N LEU A 408 -3.90 2.90 -7.41
CA LEU A 408 -4.55 4.01 -8.09
C LEU A 408 -4.95 5.12 -7.12
N ASP A 409 -5.14 4.80 -5.84
CA ASP A 409 -5.47 5.77 -4.80
C ASP A 409 -4.44 6.92 -4.73
N GLU A 410 -3.16 6.61 -4.93
CA GLU A 410 -2.09 7.61 -4.97
C GLU A 410 -2.29 8.69 -6.04
N LEU A 411 -2.93 8.33 -7.15
CA LEU A 411 -3.17 9.23 -8.28
C LEU A 411 -4.40 10.12 -8.10
N LEU A 412 -5.22 9.80 -7.11
CA LEU A 412 -6.51 10.45 -6.87
C LEU A 412 -6.44 11.46 -5.73
N HIS A 413 -5.33 11.47 -4.98
CA HIS A 413 -5.14 12.37 -3.83
C HIS A 413 -4.66 13.76 -4.26
N PRO A 414 -4.94 14.77 -3.43
CA PRO A 414 -4.55 16.14 -3.70
C PRO A 414 -3.04 16.35 -3.78
N VAL A 415 -2.62 17.33 -4.58
CA VAL A 415 -1.27 17.88 -4.64
C VAL A 415 -1.25 19.24 -3.95
N PHE A 416 -0.07 19.83 -3.71
CA PHE A 416 0.00 21.16 -3.11
C PHE A 416 -0.59 22.21 -4.04
N SER A 417 -1.39 23.11 -3.46
CA SER A 417 -1.92 24.29 -4.15
C SER A 417 -0.76 25.19 -4.61
N LYS A 418 -0.79 25.63 -5.87
CA LYS A 418 0.23 26.54 -6.42
C LYS A 418 0.33 27.86 -5.64
N ASP A 419 -0.79 28.42 -5.21
CA ASP A 419 -0.84 29.66 -4.44
C ASP A 419 -0.23 29.48 -3.05
N ALA A 420 -0.59 28.39 -2.36
CA ALA A 420 -0.03 28.07 -1.05
C ALA A 420 1.47 27.76 -1.15
N LEU A 421 1.88 27.08 -2.21
CA LEU A 421 3.29 26.72 -2.45
C LEU A 421 4.14 27.96 -2.70
N GLY A 422 3.61 28.96 -3.43
CA GLY A 422 4.29 30.23 -3.69
C GLY A 422 4.56 31.06 -2.44
N LYS A 423 3.81 30.85 -1.35
CA LYS A 423 3.96 31.53 -0.06
C LYS A 423 4.77 30.72 0.96
N ALA A 424 5.09 29.46 0.64
CA ALA A 424 5.76 28.56 1.54
C ALA A 424 7.26 28.81 1.58
N LYS A 425 7.84 28.63 2.76
CA LYS A 425 9.32 28.71 2.92
C LYS A 425 9.92 27.36 2.63
N GLU A 426 10.69 27.27 1.54
CA GLU A 426 11.51 26.10 1.23
C GLU A 426 12.67 26.00 2.22
N LEU A 427 12.81 24.87 2.89
CA LEU A 427 13.86 24.62 3.86
C LEU A 427 15.09 23.94 3.23
N THR A 428 14.87 22.94 2.39
CA THR A 428 15.93 22.18 1.74
C THR A 428 15.37 21.36 0.58
N ARG A 429 16.28 20.64 -0.09
CA ARG A 429 15.95 19.69 -1.15
C ARG A 429 16.64 18.35 -0.89
N GLY A 430 15.93 17.28 -1.22
CA GLY A 430 16.46 15.92 -1.25
C GLY A 430 16.15 15.27 -2.59
N LEU A 431 16.30 13.96 -2.65
CA LEU A 431 15.94 13.19 -3.81
C LEU A 431 14.43 12.91 -3.86
N PRO A 432 13.79 13.03 -5.04
CA PRO A 432 12.38 12.71 -5.21
C PRO A 432 12.17 11.19 -5.22
N ALA A 433 12.28 10.57 -4.05
CA ALA A 433 12.31 9.12 -3.90
C ALA A 433 10.95 8.45 -4.13
N SER A 434 9.86 9.10 -3.71
CA SER A 434 8.49 8.64 -4.00
C SER A 434 7.57 9.85 -4.13
N PRO A 435 6.80 9.97 -5.22
CA PRO A 435 6.04 11.18 -5.53
C PRO A 435 4.87 11.42 -4.61
N GLY A 436 4.31 12.62 -4.70
CA GLY A 436 3.15 13.09 -3.96
C GLY A 436 3.47 14.23 -3.02
N ALA A 437 2.41 14.79 -2.46
CA ALA A 437 2.48 15.84 -1.45
C ALA A 437 2.13 15.26 -0.08
N ALA A 438 2.94 15.54 0.91
CA ALA A 438 2.66 15.15 2.28
C ALA A 438 2.83 16.32 3.23
N CYS A 439 1.95 16.42 4.20
CA CYS A 439 2.00 17.43 5.25
C CYS A 439 1.62 16.75 6.58
N GLY A 440 2.34 17.05 7.62
CA GLY A 440 2.04 16.52 8.95
C GLY A 440 3.00 17.02 10.01
N GLN A 441 2.74 16.55 11.23
CA GLN A 441 3.57 16.84 12.39
C GLN A 441 4.78 15.91 12.44
N ILE A 442 5.94 16.47 12.74
CA ILE A 442 7.20 15.71 12.79
C ILE A 442 7.17 14.69 13.92
N VAL A 443 7.50 13.44 13.59
CA VAL A 443 7.81 12.37 14.54
C VAL A 443 9.11 11.68 14.12
N PHE A 444 9.87 11.18 15.08
CA PHE A 444 11.19 10.59 14.82
C PHE A 444 11.23 9.07 14.94
N PHE A 445 10.28 8.48 15.68
CA PHE A 445 10.26 7.04 15.96
C PHE A 445 8.95 6.39 15.46
N ALA A 446 9.06 5.15 15.00
CA ALA A 446 7.95 4.39 14.43
C ALA A 446 6.78 4.19 15.42
N ASP A 447 7.07 3.88 16.67
CA ASP A 447 6.07 3.69 17.72
C ASP A 447 5.37 5.01 18.08
N ASP A 448 6.07 6.14 18.08
CA ASP A 448 5.47 7.46 18.27
C ASP A 448 4.57 7.82 17.08
N ALA A 449 4.98 7.51 15.86
CA ALA A 449 4.16 7.72 14.67
C ALA A 449 2.84 6.95 14.75
N ALA A 450 2.88 5.69 15.14
CA ALA A 450 1.70 4.86 15.32
C ALA A 450 0.76 5.43 16.38
N LYS A 451 1.28 5.84 17.53
CA LYS A 451 0.51 6.44 18.63
C LYS A 451 -0.14 7.76 18.24
N TRP A 452 0.59 8.67 17.62
CA TRP A 452 0.07 9.96 17.17
C TRP A 452 -1.01 9.80 16.11
N HIS A 453 -0.85 8.83 15.23
CA HIS A 453 -1.86 8.50 14.23
C HIS A 453 -3.16 7.98 14.89
N GLU A 454 -3.06 7.11 15.89
CA GLU A 454 -4.22 6.63 16.66
C GLU A 454 -4.95 7.79 17.36
N ASP A 455 -4.21 8.80 17.82
CA ASP A 455 -4.76 10.00 18.45
C ASP A 455 -5.36 11.01 17.45
N GLY A 456 -5.35 10.68 16.15
CA GLY A 456 -5.95 11.47 15.09
C GLY A 456 -5.04 12.53 14.45
N HIS A 457 -3.74 12.50 14.74
CA HIS A 457 -2.75 13.40 14.14
C HIS A 457 -2.22 12.85 12.81
N LYS A 458 -2.00 13.76 11.87
CA LYS A 458 -1.24 13.44 10.65
C LYS A 458 0.24 13.63 10.94
N VAL A 459 1.06 12.64 10.65
CA VAL A 459 2.48 12.65 10.99
C VAL A 459 3.37 12.51 9.76
N VAL A 460 4.53 13.14 9.81
CA VAL A 460 5.63 12.97 8.86
C VAL A 460 6.81 12.42 9.64
N MET A 461 7.32 11.27 9.19
CA MET A 461 8.42 10.60 9.86
C MET A 461 9.75 11.15 9.36
N VAL A 462 10.58 11.67 10.27
CA VAL A 462 11.90 12.24 9.98
C VAL A 462 12.97 11.37 10.61
N ARG A 463 13.86 10.83 9.78
CA ARG A 463 14.93 9.94 10.22
C ARG A 463 16.25 10.33 9.58
N ILE A 464 17.37 9.93 10.19
CA ILE A 464 18.68 9.97 9.53
C ILE A 464 18.65 9.02 8.33
N GLU A 465 18.22 7.79 8.59
CA GLU A 465 17.92 6.75 7.61
C GLU A 465 16.86 5.82 8.21
N THR A 466 16.09 5.14 7.36
CA THR A 466 15.13 4.15 7.84
C THR A 466 15.72 2.75 7.80
N SER A 467 15.21 1.90 8.70
CA SER A 467 15.54 0.48 8.75
C SER A 467 14.25 -0.34 8.67
N PRO A 468 14.33 -1.66 8.48
CA PRO A 468 13.14 -2.52 8.49
C PRO A 468 12.28 -2.43 9.75
N GLU A 469 12.85 -2.00 10.86
CA GLU A 469 12.14 -1.80 12.13
C GLU A 469 11.22 -0.58 12.13
N ASP A 470 11.41 0.34 11.18
CA ASP A 470 10.59 1.54 11.04
C ASP A 470 9.29 1.32 10.23
N LEU A 471 9.05 0.11 9.75
CA LEU A 471 7.97 -0.23 8.83
C LEU A 471 6.58 0.19 9.36
N ALA A 472 6.29 -0.06 10.64
CA ALA A 472 5.01 0.27 11.26
C ALA A 472 4.74 1.78 11.26
N GLY A 473 5.79 2.57 11.53
CA GLY A 473 5.70 4.03 11.49
C GLY A 473 5.56 4.57 10.08
N MET A 474 6.29 4.00 9.14
CA MET A 474 6.20 4.38 7.73
C MET A 474 4.81 4.14 7.16
N ALA A 475 4.15 3.05 7.57
CA ALA A 475 2.82 2.69 7.11
C ALA A 475 1.74 3.71 7.48
N VAL A 476 1.84 4.32 8.65
CA VAL A 476 0.86 5.29 9.16
C VAL A 476 1.23 6.74 8.85
N ALA A 477 2.50 7.03 8.53
CA ALA A 477 2.96 8.38 8.21
C ALA A 477 2.39 8.86 6.87
N GLU A 478 2.14 10.17 6.78
CA GLU A 478 1.76 10.81 5.50
C GLU A 478 2.94 10.86 4.53
N GLY A 479 4.15 11.01 5.05
CA GLY A 479 5.37 11.04 4.28
C GLY A 479 6.61 10.74 5.11
N ILE A 480 7.73 10.46 4.42
CA ILE A 480 9.01 10.11 5.03
C ILE A 480 10.09 11.05 4.50
N LEU A 481 10.89 11.59 5.42
CA LEU A 481 12.05 12.43 5.12
C LEU A 481 13.29 11.80 5.76
N THR A 482 14.33 11.57 4.95
CA THR A 482 15.61 11.07 5.47
C THR A 482 16.78 11.96 5.09
N ALA A 483 17.76 12.03 5.99
CA ALA A 483 19.01 12.77 5.76
C ALA A 483 19.93 12.03 4.77
N ARG A 484 19.90 10.71 4.80
CA ARG A 484 20.76 9.83 4.00
C ARG A 484 19.93 8.90 3.12
N GLY A 485 20.56 8.35 2.13
CA GLY A 485 19.99 7.35 1.24
C GLY A 485 19.75 7.87 -0.18
N GLY A 486 19.95 6.99 -1.15
CA GLY A 486 19.66 7.24 -2.56
C GLY A 486 18.26 6.76 -2.95
N MET A 487 18.02 6.72 -4.25
CA MET A 487 16.75 6.22 -4.82
C MET A 487 16.53 4.73 -4.57
N THR A 488 17.56 4.01 -4.19
CA THR A 488 17.53 2.57 -3.91
C THR A 488 17.63 2.23 -2.42
N SER A 489 17.64 3.26 -1.55
CA SER A 489 17.68 3.08 -0.10
C SER A 489 16.42 2.39 0.41
N HIS A 490 16.48 1.84 1.61
CA HIS A 490 15.34 1.22 2.28
C HIS A 490 14.13 2.16 2.33
N ALA A 491 14.33 3.43 2.73
CA ALA A 491 13.26 4.42 2.79
C ALA A 491 12.59 4.62 1.43
N ALA A 492 13.37 4.79 0.37
CA ALA A 492 12.86 5.00 -0.98
C ALA A 492 12.08 3.79 -1.50
N VAL A 493 12.63 2.59 -1.37
CA VAL A 493 12.01 1.35 -1.89
C VAL A 493 10.71 1.03 -1.15
N VAL A 494 10.73 1.09 0.18
CA VAL A 494 9.56 0.79 1.00
C VAL A 494 8.47 1.85 0.82
N ALA A 495 8.82 3.13 0.78
CA ALA A 495 7.85 4.21 0.55
C ALA A 495 7.14 4.07 -0.80
N ARG A 496 7.88 3.75 -1.87
CA ARG A 496 7.28 3.47 -3.19
C ARG A 496 6.34 2.27 -3.14
N GLY A 497 6.75 1.22 -2.45
CA GLY A 497 5.93 0.02 -2.28
C GLY A 497 4.62 0.29 -1.52
N MET A 498 4.63 1.22 -0.57
CA MET A 498 3.47 1.63 0.23
C MET A 498 2.67 2.78 -0.39
N GLY A 499 3.15 3.39 -1.46
CA GLY A 499 2.53 4.58 -2.03
C GLY A 499 2.65 5.84 -1.18
N LYS A 500 3.65 5.92 -0.32
CA LYS A 500 3.91 7.07 0.55
C LYS A 500 4.88 8.05 -0.09
N CYS A 501 4.63 9.35 0.09
CA CYS A 501 5.56 10.40 -0.28
C CYS A 501 6.89 10.20 0.44
N CYS A 502 8.01 10.31 -0.28
CA CYS A 502 9.33 10.19 0.33
C CYS A 502 10.33 11.16 -0.32
N VAL A 503 11.01 11.90 0.53
CA VAL A 503 12.18 12.69 0.19
C VAL A 503 13.36 12.07 0.93
N SER A 504 14.33 11.52 0.20
CA SER A 504 15.52 10.89 0.78
C SER A 504 16.78 11.68 0.44
N GLY A 505 17.85 11.40 1.14
CA GLY A 505 19.13 12.01 0.88
C GLY A 505 19.15 13.54 1.05
N ALA A 506 18.34 14.09 1.92
CA ALA A 506 18.35 15.51 2.26
C ALA A 506 19.50 15.82 3.22
N GLY A 507 20.72 15.87 2.66
CA GLY A 507 21.97 15.98 3.45
C GLY A 507 22.09 17.23 4.33
N ALA A 508 21.27 18.26 4.07
CA ALA A 508 21.26 19.48 4.87
C ALA A 508 20.49 19.35 6.18
N ILE A 509 19.73 18.30 6.38
CA ILE A 509 19.00 18.08 7.64
C ILE A 509 19.92 17.41 8.66
N ASN A 510 19.81 17.87 9.90
CA ASN A 510 20.62 17.38 11.04
C ASN A 510 19.65 16.90 12.11
N VAL A 511 19.46 15.58 12.21
CA VAL A 511 18.48 14.96 13.11
C VAL A 511 19.14 14.64 14.45
N ASP A 512 18.52 15.13 15.53
CA ASP A 512 18.90 14.82 16.91
C ASP A 512 17.78 14.05 17.60
N TYR A 513 17.91 12.73 17.64
CA TYR A 513 16.90 11.83 18.23
C TYR A 513 16.75 12.04 19.74
N LYS A 514 17.84 12.36 20.45
CA LYS A 514 17.83 12.54 21.89
C LYS A 514 17.00 13.75 22.31
N ASN A 515 17.16 14.86 21.60
CA ASN A 515 16.43 16.10 21.86
C ASN A 515 15.14 16.21 21.06
N ARG A 516 14.87 15.24 20.20
CA ARG A 516 13.69 15.20 19.31
C ARG A 516 13.56 16.49 18.49
N THR A 517 14.65 16.85 17.83
CA THR A 517 14.74 18.03 16.97
C THR A 517 15.38 17.70 15.63
N VAL A 518 15.09 18.51 14.63
CA VAL A 518 15.79 18.51 13.34
C VAL A 518 16.17 19.93 13.00
N GLU A 519 17.46 20.15 12.70
CA GLU A 519 17.97 21.43 12.25
C GLU A 519 18.14 21.41 10.73
N ILE A 520 17.59 22.42 10.06
CA ILE A 520 17.65 22.56 8.63
C ILE A 520 18.05 24.00 8.33
N ASP A 521 19.27 24.20 7.84
CA ASP A 521 19.81 25.51 7.45
C ASP A 521 19.65 26.59 8.55
N GLY A 522 19.99 26.21 9.77
CA GLY A 522 19.91 27.08 10.94
C GLY A 522 18.53 27.18 11.60
N ILE A 523 17.52 26.55 11.03
CA ILE A 523 16.17 26.52 11.59
C ILE A 523 15.98 25.20 12.35
N VAL A 524 15.62 25.31 13.63
CA VAL A 524 15.37 24.14 14.51
C VAL A 524 13.86 23.89 14.55
N LEU A 525 13.46 22.67 14.12
CA LEU A 525 12.09 22.16 14.23
C LEU A 525 12.04 21.08 15.31
N HIS A 526 10.97 21.08 16.08
CA HIS A 526 10.73 20.13 17.18
C HIS A 526 9.71 19.07 16.78
N GLU A 527 9.70 17.96 17.50
CA GLU A 527 8.63 16.97 17.38
C GLU A 527 7.27 17.64 17.57
N GLY A 528 6.35 17.41 16.67
CA GLY A 528 5.03 18.03 16.64
C GLY A 528 4.91 19.28 15.76
N ASP A 529 6.02 19.89 15.33
CA ASP A 529 5.98 20.98 14.36
C ASP A 529 5.55 20.47 12.98
N TYR A 530 4.82 21.30 12.22
CA TYR A 530 4.38 20.93 10.87
C TYR A 530 5.51 21.08 9.85
N ILE A 531 5.61 20.09 8.99
CA ILE A 531 6.52 20.05 7.85
C ILE A 531 5.76 19.53 6.62
N SER A 532 6.13 19.99 5.45
CA SER A 532 5.52 19.58 4.19
C SER A 532 6.59 19.09 3.22
N LEU A 533 6.32 17.95 2.57
CA LEU A 533 7.23 17.30 1.63
C LEU A 533 6.61 17.23 0.24
N ASN A 534 7.41 17.56 -0.78
CA ASN A 534 7.05 17.28 -2.16
C ASN A 534 7.95 16.16 -2.69
N GLY A 535 7.43 14.94 -2.68
CA GLY A 535 8.16 13.76 -3.14
C GLY A 535 8.38 13.71 -4.65
N THR A 536 7.65 14.52 -5.42
CA THR A 536 7.79 14.59 -6.87
C THR A 536 9.05 15.36 -7.31
N ASN A 537 9.43 16.39 -6.57
CA ASN A 537 10.62 17.22 -6.88
C ASN A 537 11.69 17.25 -5.77
N GLY A 538 11.44 16.56 -4.65
CA GLY A 538 12.38 16.49 -3.53
C GLY A 538 12.42 17.71 -2.61
N ARG A 539 11.51 18.65 -2.73
CA ARG A 539 11.51 19.89 -1.93
C ARG A 539 10.86 19.69 -0.57
N VAL A 540 11.43 20.34 0.43
CA VAL A 540 10.97 20.30 1.82
C VAL A 540 10.60 21.71 2.27
N TYR A 541 9.40 21.88 2.83
CA TYR A 541 8.86 23.18 3.23
C TYR A 541 8.52 23.24 4.70
N LYS A 542 8.64 24.44 5.28
CA LYS A 542 8.22 24.71 6.65
C LYS A 542 6.70 24.88 6.73
N GLY A 543 6.09 24.27 7.74
CA GLY A 543 4.68 24.46 8.07
C GLY A 543 3.72 23.59 7.26
N GLU A 544 2.45 23.88 7.41
CA GLU A 544 1.33 23.21 6.74
C GLU A 544 1.00 23.94 5.43
N ILE A 545 1.03 23.21 4.32
CA ILE A 545 0.74 23.75 2.99
C ILE A 545 -0.60 23.20 2.49
N LYS A 546 -1.46 24.11 2.02
CA LYS A 546 -2.75 23.77 1.43
C LYS A 546 -2.59 22.95 0.15
N THR A 547 -3.42 21.90 0.01
CA THR A 547 -3.44 21.01 -1.14
C THR A 547 -4.60 21.33 -2.08
N GLN A 548 -4.52 20.86 -3.33
CA GLN A 548 -5.58 20.93 -4.34
C GLN A 548 -5.78 19.55 -5.00
N ALA A 549 -6.90 19.34 -5.68
CA ALA A 549 -7.22 18.08 -6.36
C ALA A 549 -6.14 17.70 -7.39
N ALA A 550 -5.85 16.40 -7.47
CA ALA A 550 -4.91 15.85 -8.43
C ALA A 550 -5.46 15.94 -9.87
N GLU A 551 -4.56 16.18 -10.84
CA GLU A 551 -4.87 16.08 -12.26
C GLU A 551 -4.48 14.68 -12.74
N LEU A 552 -5.36 14.03 -13.51
CA LEU A 552 -5.14 12.70 -14.04
C LEU A 552 -4.33 12.75 -15.34
N SER A 553 -3.34 11.84 -15.46
CA SER A 553 -2.52 11.72 -16.66
C SER A 553 -3.27 11.11 -17.84
N GLY A 554 -2.74 11.31 -19.08
CA GLY A 554 -3.27 10.66 -20.27
C GLY A 554 -3.16 9.13 -20.22
N ASP A 555 -2.15 8.59 -19.55
CA ASP A 555 -1.98 7.14 -19.35
C ASP A 555 -3.03 6.56 -18.42
N PHE A 556 -3.42 7.30 -17.40
CA PHE A 556 -4.52 6.91 -16.52
C PHE A 556 -5.84 6.82 -17.30
N ALA A 557 -6.14 7.83 -18.12
CA ALA A 557 -7.32 7.83 -18.97
C ALA A 557 -7.30 6.66 -19.97
N ALA A 558 -6.15 6.38 -20.56
CA ALA A 558 -5.96 5.24 -21.47
C ALA A 558 -6.18 3.90 -20.77
N LEU A 559 -5.71 3.74 -19.54
CA LEU A 559 -5.96 2.54 -18.73
C LEU A 559 -7.46 2.38 -18.44
N MET A 560 -8.15 3.47 -18.08
CA MET A 560 -9.59 3.42 -17.81
C MET A 560 -10.40 3.06 -19.07
N ASP A 561 -10.02 3.58 -20.23
CA ASP A 561 -10.63 3.22 -21.51
C ASP A 561 -10.40 1.73 -21.83
N LEU A 562 -9.21 1.23 -21.56
CA LEU A 562 -8.88 -0.19 -21.70
C LEU A 562 -9.74 -1.07 -20.78
N CYS A 563 -9.91 -0.66 -19.53
CA CYS A 563 -10.78 -1.35 -18.57
C CYS A 563 -12.24 -1.41 -19.07
N ALA A 564 -12.75 -0.31 -19.62
CA ALA A 564 -14.11 -0.23 -20.15
C ALA A 564 -14.37 -1.24 -21.28
N LYS A 565 -13.36 -1.59 -22.05
CA LYS A 565 -13.43 -2.56 -23.16
C LYS A 565 -13.74 -3.99 -22.65
N TYR A 566 -13.29 -4.38 -21.48
CA TYR A 566 -13.38 -5.73 -20.94
C TYR A 566 -14.42 -5.89 -19.82
N THR A 567 -14.78 -4.80 -19.15
CA THR A 567 -15.68 -4.79 -18.00
C THR A 567 -17.11 -5.21 -18.37
N ARG A 568 -17.68 -6.15 -17.58
CA ARG A 568 -19.11 -6.47 -17.58
C ARG A 568 -19.83 -5.72 -16.44
N LEU A 569 -19.23 -5.73 -15.25
CA LEU A 569 -19.75 -5.11 -14.03
C LEU A 569 -19.67 -3.58 -14.16
N GLN A 570 -20.81 -2.89 -14.09
CA GLN A 570 -20.82 -1.43 -14.11
C GLN A 570 -20.38 -0.85 -12.76
N VAL A 571 -19.84 0.36 -12.77
CA VAL A 571 -19.45 1.09 -11.57
C VAL A 571 -20.27 2.37 -11.47
N ARG A 572 -21.08 2.45 -10.41
CA ARG A 572 -21.83 3.64 -10.00
C ARG A 572 -21.15 4.30 -8.81
N THR A 573 -21.63 5.43 -8.39
CA THR A 573 -21.11 6.15 -7.23
C THR A 573 -22.14 6.32 -6.12
N ASN A 574 -21.67 6.45 -4.90
CA ASN A 574 -22.43 6.94 -3.76
C ASN A 574 -22.23 8.47 -3.71
N ALA A 575 -23.26 9.22 -3.98
CA ALA A 575 -23.17 10.69 -4.05
C ALA A 575 -24.47 11.33 -3.55
N ASP A 576 -24.32 12.31 -2.66
CA ASP A 576 -25.43 13.01 -2.03
C ASP A 576 -25.52 14.48 -2.45
N THR A 577 -24.53 14.97 -3.20
CA THR A 577 -24.42 16.34 -3.70
C THR A 577 -24.12 16.38 -5.20
N PRO A 578 -24.49 17.46 -5.90
CA PRO A 578 -24.12 17.62 -7.30
C PRO A 578 -22.62 17.60 -7.56
N HIS A 579 -21.84 18.17 -6.64
CA HIS A 579 -20.37 18.19 -6.74
C HIS A 579 -19.79 16.77 -6.74
N ASP A 580 -20.20 15.93 -5.78
CA ASP A 580 -19.75 14.53 -5.71
C ASP A 580 -20.13 13.75 -6.97
N ALA A 581 -21.33 13.96 -7.48
CA ALA A 581 -21.81 13.36 -8.71
C ALA A 581 -20.94 13.75 -9.91
N GLU A 582 -20.58 15.03 -10.02
CA GLU A 582 -19.72 15.54 -11.10
C GLU A 582 -18.31 14.97 -11.02
N VAL A 583 -17.73 14.90 -9.84
CA VAL A 583 -16.41 14.29 -9.62
C VAL A 583 -16.43 12.80 -10.04
N ALA A 584 -17.44 12.06 -9.61
CA ALA A 584 -17.57 10.64 -9.95
C ALA A 584 -17.76 10.43 -11.47
N ARG A 585 -18.48 11.29 -12.14
CA ARG A 585 -18.63 11.23 -13.61
C ARG A 585 -17.32 11.46 -14.33
N LYS A 586 -16.49 12.37 -13.86
CA LYS A 586 -15.13 12.58 -14.41
C LYS A 586 -14.28 11.30 -14.30
N PHE A 587 -14.47 10.53 -13.25
CA PHE A 587 -13.81 9.24 -13.07
C PHE A 587 -14.47 8.09 -13.85
N GLY A 588 -15.59 8.34 -14.52
CA GLY A 588 -16.25 7.37 -15.37
C GLY A 588 -17.39 6.59 -14.70
N ALA A 589 -17.94 7.07 -13.60
CA ALA A 589 -19.14 6.48 -13.01
C ALA A 589 -20.33 6.60 -13.97
N VAL A 590 -21.11 5.51 -14.10
CA VAL A 590 -22.25 5.42 -15.03
C VAL A 590 -23.60 5.58 -14.34
N GLY A 591 -23.63 6.23 -13.20
CA GLY A 591 -24.84 6.53 -12.45
C GLY A 591 -24.56 6.68 -10.97
N ILE A 592 -25.62 6.88 -10.19
CA ILE A 592 -25.58 6.87 -8.73
C ILE A 592 -26.25 5.58 -8.25
N GLY A 593 -25.51 4.78 -7.48
CA GLY A 593 -26.03 3.58 -6.85
C GLY A 593 -26.61 3.81 -5.47
N LEU A 594 -26.24 4.93 -4.84
CA LEU A 594 -26.77 5.35 -3.53
C LEU A 594 -26.74 6.87 -3.43
N CYS A 595 -27.92 7.47 -3.33
CA CYS A 595 -28.10 8.86 -2.90
C CYS A 595 -28.86 8.81 -1.56
N ARG A 596 -28.19 9.25 -0.50
CA ARG A 596 -28.74 9.25 0.89
C ARG A 596 -29.46 10.55 1.16
N THR A 597 -30.76 10.49 1.28
CA THR A 597 -31.60 11.69 1.44
C THR A 597 -31.43 12.38 2.79
N GLU A 598 -31.05 11.65 3.83
CA GLU A 598 -30.80 12.20 5.16
C GLU A 598 -29.69 13.27 5.18
N HIS A 599 -28.67 13.13 4.33
CA HIS A 599 -27.57 14.09 4.25
C HIS A 599 -27.99 15.45 3.71
N MET A 600 -29.16 15.52 3.08
CA MET A 600 -29.71 16.76 2.52
C MET A 600 -30.40 17.65 3.57
N PHE A 601 -30.61 17.14 4.79
CA PHE A 601 -31.40 17.86 5.81
C PHE A 601 -30.58 18.63 6.83
N PHE A 602 -29.27 18.57 6.81
CA PHE A 602 -28.41 19.14 7.85
C PHE A 602 -28.03 20.61 7.64
N ASP A 603 -28.45 21.25 6.57
CA ASP A 603 -28.32 22.69 6.37
C ASP A 603 -29.21 23.51 7.32
N ASN A 604 -28.78 24.70 7.73
CA ASN A 604 -29.43 25.53 8.74
C ASN A 604 -30.95 25.73 8.57
N GLU A 605 -31.42 26.02 7.37
CA GLU A 605 -32.85 26.23 7.11
C GLU A 605 -33.62 24.89 7.02
N LYS A 606 -33.00 23.91 6.42
CA LYS A 606 -33.58 22.57 6.20
C LYS A 606 -33.76 21.82 7.51
N ILE A 607 -32.79 21.89 8.41
CA ILE A 607 -32.83 21.21 9.70
C ILE A 607 -33.95 21.76 10.59
N ILE A 608 -34.25 23.04 10.51
CA ILE A 608 -35.37 23.65 11.27
C ILE A 608 -36.70 23.04 10.84
N ALA A 609 -36.94 22.96 9.52
CA ALA A 609 -38.16 22.33 9.01
C ALA A 609 -38.27 20.84 9.35
N MET A 610 -37.14 20.13 9.32
CA MET A 610 -37.09 18.72 9.75
C MET A 610 -37.45 18.56 11.22
N ARG A 611 -36.95 19.45 12.08
CA ARG A 611 -37.24 19.45 13.51
C ARG A 611 -38.71 19.81 13.78
N GLU A 612 -39.30 20.71 13.03
CA GLU A 612 -40.75 21.00 13.10
C GLU A 612 -41.57 19.75 12.79
N MET A 613 -41.20 18.99 11.79
CA MET A 613 -41.83 17.72 11.44
C MET A 613 -41.78 16.71 12.60
N ILE A 614 -40.57 16.59 13.22
CA ILE A 614 -40.36 15.67 14.37
C ILE A 614 -41.19 16.09 15.58
N LEU A 615 -41.35 17.39 15.84
CA LEU A 615 -42.10 17.92 16.97
C LEU A 615 -43.62 17.91 16.74
N ALA A 616 -44.09 17.73 15.53
CA ALA A 616 -45.51 17.70 15.22
C ALA A 616 -46.19 16.56 15.92
N GLU A 617 -47.32 16.84 16.53
CA GLU A 617 -48.12 15.85 17.31
C GLU A 617 -49.10 15.06 16.46
N ASP A 618 -49.45 15.57 15.28
CA ASP A 618 -50.42 14.97 14.37
C ASP A 618 -49.95 14.94 12.91
N VAL A 619 -50.71 14.23 12.08
CA VAL A 619 -50.46 14.08 10.64
C VAL A 619 -50.49 15.45 9.93
N GLU A 620 -51.40 16.31 10.24
CA GLU A 620 -51.53 17.63 9.62
C GLU A 620 -50.34 18.54 9.93
N GLY A 621 -49.85 18.50 11.14
CA GLY A 621 -48.64 19.23 11.55
C GLY A 621 -47.41 18.71 10.84
N ARG A 622 -47.26 17.38 10.67
CA ARG A 622 -46.17 16.79 9.91
C ARG A 622 -46.22 17.18 8.43
N LYS A 623 -47.37 17.11 7.80
CA LYS A 623 -47.59 17.52 6.40
C LYS A 623 -47.22 18.97 6.18
N LYS A 624 -47.55 19.84 7.10
CA LYS A 624 -47.22 21.26 7.03
C LYS A 624 -45.71 21.51 7.07
N ALA A 625 -45.02 20.82 7.95
CA ALA A 625 -43.56 20.88 8.04
C ALA A 625 -42.87 20.26 6.80
N LEU A 626 -43.35 19.13 6.33
CA LEU A 626 -42.87 18.45 5.13
C LEU A 626 -43.06 19.30 3.85
N ALA A 627 -44.15 20.07 3.78
CA ALA A 627 -44.37 21.03 2.69
C ALA A 627 -43.27 22.09 2.61
N LYS A 628 -42.66 22.46 3.74
CA LYS A 628 -41.50 23.38 3.76
C LYS A 628 -40.23 22.70 3.26
N LEU A 629 -40.05 21.39 3.47
CA LEU A 629 -38.89 20.61 3.02
C LEU A 629 -38.94 20.28 1.54
N LEU A 630 -40.12 20.12 0.98
CA LEU A 630 -40.32 19.67 -0.40
C LEU A 630 -39.52 20.52 -1.42
N PRO A 631 -39.60 21.87 -1.43
CA PRO A 631 -38.84 22.69 -2.37
C PRO A 631 -37.32 22.50 -2.26
N TYR A 632 -36.81 22.35 -1.03
CA TYR A 632 -35.36 22.14 -0.79
C TYR A 632 -34.91 20.80 -1.36
N GLN A 633 -35.61 19.72 -1.06
CA GLN A 633 -35.32 18.40 -1.61
C GLN A 633 -35.42 18.36 -3.13
N LYS A 634 -36.45 18.99 -3.68
CA LYS A 634 -36.63 19.09 -5.13
C LYS A 634 -35.41 19.75 -5.79
N GLU A 635 -34.91 20.86 -5.26
CA GLU A 635 -33.73 21.54 -5.79
C GLU A 635 -32.46 20.68 -5.65
N ASP A 636 -32.29 19.97 -4.55
CA ASP A 636 -31.18 19.05 -4.35
C ASP A 636 -31.19 17.94 -5.40
N PHE A 637 -32.34 17.32 -5.64
CA PHE A 637 -32.48 16.29 -6.66
C PHE A 637 -32.31 16.82 -8.09
N LYS A 638 -32.77 18.02 -8.37
CA LYS A 638 -32.52 18.68 -9.67
C LYS A 638 -31.04 18.82 -9.96
N GLY A 639 -30.27 19.27 -8.99
CA GLY A 639 -28.81 19.38 -9.11
C GLY A 639 -28.14 18.04 -9.38
N ILE A 640 -28.56 16.99 -8.68
CA ILE A 640 -28.02 15.63 -8.82
C ILE A 640 -28.41 15.02 -10.19
N PHE A 641 -29.66 15.11 -10.60
CA PHE A 641 -30.11 14.61 -11.90
C PHE A 641 -29.43 15.36 -13.07
N ARG A 642 -29.19 16.66 -12.91
CA ARG A 642 -28.47 17.45 -13.93
C ARG A 642 -27.02 16.96 -14.08
N ALA A 643 -26.34 16.72 -12.95
CA ALA A 643 -24.99 16.15 -12.95
C ALA A 643 -24.94 14.75 -13.56
N MET A 644 -26.01 13.99 -13.45
CA MET A 644 -26.14 12.61 -13.96
C MET A 644 -27.05 12.50 -15.20
N ASP A 645 -27.09 13.54 -16.01
CA ASP A 645 -27.91 13.56 -17.22
C ASP A 645 -27.67 12.29 -18.07
N GLY A 646 -28.75 11.55 -18.38
CA GLY A 646 -28.71 10.31 -19.14
C GLY A 646 -28.36 9.06 -18.33
N TYR A 647 -28.02 9.19 -17.07
CA TYR A 647 -27.61 8.07 -16.20
C TYR A 647 -28.58 7.81 -15.05
N PRO A 648 -28.70 6.57 -14.57
CA PRO A 648 -29.62 6.25 -13.48
C PRO A 648 -29.15 6.85 -12.16
N VAL A 649 -30.10 7.31 -11.36
CA VAL A 649 -29.89 7.82 -10.01
C VAL A 649 -30.79 7.04 -9.05
N ASN A 650 -30.17 6.24 -8.19
CA ASN A 650 -30.83 5.45 -7.17
C ASN A 650 -30.94 6.25 -5.88
N VAL A 651 -32.13 6.71 -5.55
CA VAL A 651 -32.41 7.51 -4.35
C VAL A 651 -32.95 6.63 -3.24
N ARG A 652 -32.23 6.59 -2.12
CA ARG A 652 -32.72 5.90 -0.92
C ARG A 652 -33.63 6.83 -0.13
N LEU A 653 -34.82 6.37 0.20
CA LEU A 653 -35.74 7.08 1.07
C LEU A 653 -35.13 7.21 2.48
N LEU A 654 -35.68 8.10 3.31
CA LEU A 654 -35.14 8.41 4.64
C LEU A 654 -34.90 7.14 5.45
N ASP A 655 -33.68 6.95 5.92
CA ASP A 655 -33.21 5.73 6.58
C ASP A 655 -33.01 5.87 8.09
N PRO A 656 -32.33 6.94 8.61
CA PRO A 656 -32.00 6.97 10.03
C PRO A 656 -33.23 7.29 10.91
N PRO A 657 -33.20 6.93 12.18
CA PRO A 657 -34.26 7.28 13.11
C PRO A 657 -34.32 8.80 13.36
N LEU A 658 -35.51 9.30 13.73
CA LEU A 658 -35.76 10.73 13.88
C LEU A 658 -34.86 11.41 14.93
N HIS A 659 -34.43 10.69 15.96
CA HIS A 659 -33.59 11.26 17.02
C HIS A 659 -32.22 11.73 16.51
N GLU A 660 -31.73 11.27 15.36
CA GLU A 660 -30.48 11.75 14.78
C GLU A 660 -30.53 13.20 14.29
N PHE A 661 -31.73 13.70 14.03
CA PHE A 661 -31.92 15.09 13.55
C PHE A 661 -32.12 16.10 14.68
N VAL A 662 -32.16 15.64 15.94
CA VAL A 662 -32.35 16.51 17.09
C VAL A 662 -31.10 16.57 17.95
N PRO A 663 -30.85 17.73 18.64
CA PRO A 663 -29.67 17.88 19.48
C PRO A 663 -29.82 17.08 20.79
N HIS A 664 -28.69 16.45 21.21
CA HIS A 664 -28.60 15.73 22.47
C HIS A 664 -27.90 16.50 23.59
N ASP A 665 -27.23 17.60 23.27
CA ASP A 665 -26.55 18.45 24.22
C ASP A 665 -27.43 19.59 24.73
N PRO A 666 -27.26 20.05 25.97
CA PRO A 666 -28.09 21.13 26.53
C PRO A 666 -28.10 22.41 25.74
N LYS A 667 -26.94 22.83 25.21
CA LYS A 667 -26.78 24.06 24.39
C LYS A 667 -27.58 23.98 23.10
N GLY A 668 -27.44 22.86 22.38
CA GLY A 668 -28.18 22.61 21.13
C GLY A 668 -29.69 22.56 21.37
N GLN A 669 -30.13 21.99 22.49
CA GLN A 669 -31.53 21.94 22.89
C GLN A 669 -32.09 23.33 23.20
N GLU A 670 -31.32 24.21 23.84
CA GLU A 670 -31.70 25.63 24.08
C GLU A 670 -31.83 26.39 22.76
N GLU A 671 -30.88 26.21 21.85
CA GLU A 671 -30.92 26.83 20.53
C GLU A 671 -32.12 26.36 19.71
N MET A 672 -32.41 25.07 19.75
CA MET A 672 -33.59 24.49 19.09
C MET A 672 -34.90 25.02 19.71
N ALA A 673 -35.01 25.08 21.03
CA ALA A 673 -36.17 25.63 21.74
C ALA A 673 -36.44 27.08 21.35
N LYS A 674 -35.40 27.91 21.26
CA LYS A 674 -35.49 29.28 20.84
C LYS A 674 -35.93 29.42 19.37
N ALA A 675 -35.34 28.64 18.48
CA ALA A 675 -35.68 28.62 17.07
C ALA A 675 -37.12 28.17 16.81
N MET A 676 -37.61 27.22 17.60
CA MET A 676 -38.94 26.59 17.45
C MET A 676 -40.04 27.32 18.23
N GLY A 677 -39.67 28.26 19.12
CA GLY A 677 -40.66 28.94 19.98
C GLY A 677 -41.32 28.04 21.02
N VAL A 678 -40.61 27.04 21.50
CA VAL A 678 -41.06 26.08 22.53
C VAL A 678 -40.13 26.13 23.76
N THR A 679 -40.49 25.47 24.86
CA THR A 679 -39.61 25.42 26.04
C THR A 679 -38.48 24.41 25.88
N VAL A 680 -37.36 24.65 26.55
CA VAL A 680 -36.22 23.71 26.58
C VAL A 680 -36.64 22.36 27.16
N GLU A 681 -37.52 22.36 28.18
CA GLU A 681 -38.05 21.16 28.81
C GLU A 681 -38.85 20.30 27.82
N TYR A 682 -39.65 20.92 26.96
CA TYR A 682 -40.40 20.23 25.90
C TYR A 682 -39.44 19.56 24.91
N ILE A 683 -38.37 20.26 24.47
CA ILE A 683 -37.35 19.70 23.57
C ILE A 683 -36.67 18.51 24.23
N ARG A 684 -36.24 18.65 25.48
CA ARG A 684 -35.56 17.58 26.22
C ARG A 684 -36.46 16.34 26.35
N GLN A 685 -37.71 16.53 26.73
CA GLN A 685 -38.66 15.41 26.83
C GLN A 685 -38.89 14.71 25.48
N ARG A 686 -39.02 15.49 24.42
CA ARG A 686 -39.22 14.94 23.08
C ARG A 686 -37.99 14.16 22.61
N VAL A 687 -36.77 14.68 22.80
CA VAL A 687 -35.52 13.99 22.49
C VAL A 687 -35.40 12.69 23.28
N GLU A 688 -35.71 12.71 24.58
CA GLU A 688 -35.70 11.51 25.41
C GLU A 688 -36.73 10.47 24.94
N SER A 689 -37.91 10.90 24.49
CA SER A 689 -38.95 9.99 23.99
C SER A 689 -38.57 9.34 22.66
N LEU A 690 -37.71 9.96 21.87
CA LEU A 690 -37.23 9.44 20.60
C LEU A 690 -35.99 8.54 20.76
N CYS A 691 -35.31 8.63 21.90
CA CYS A 691 -34.10 7.87 22.16
C CYS A 691 -34.42 6.37 22.29
N GLU A 692 -33.68 5.57 21.55
CA GLU A 692 -33.82 4.12 21.55
C GLU A 692 -32.54 3.46 22.05
N HIS A 693 -32.66 2.31 22.72
CA HIS A 693 -31.52 1.54 23.22
C HIS A 693 -30.70 0.93 22.06
N ASN A 694 -31.38 0.49 21.00
CA ASN A 694 -30.75 -0.07 19.80
C ASN A 694 -31.30 0.62 18.54
N PRO A 695 -30.87 1.86 18.26
CA PRO A 695 -31.41 2.63 17.12
C PRO A 695 -31.32 1.92 15.77
N MET A 696 -30.25 1.14 15.56
CA MET A 696 -30.06 0.40 14.33
C MET A 696 -31.09 -0.69 14.07
N LEU A 697 -31.73 -1.20 15.16
CA LEU A 697 -32.77 -2.23 15.12
C LEU A 697 -34.17 -1.67 15.37
N GLY A 698 -34.30 -0.37 15.50
CA GLY A 698 -35.48 0.32 15.94
C GLY A 698 -36.34 0.95 14.84
N HIS A 699 -36.88 2.13 15.14
CA HIS A 699 -37.82 2.87 14.30
C HIS A 699 -37.08 3.71 13.27
N ARG A 700 -36.70 3.06 12.20
CA ARG A 700 -35.95 3.70 11.06
C ARG A 700 -36.33 3.05 9.73
N GLY A 701 -35.86 3.60 8.64
CA GLY A 701 -36.01 3.07 7.29
C GLY A 701 -37.47 2.93 6.88
N CYS A 702 -37.85 1.80 6.29
CA CYS A 702 -39.21 1.54 5.86
C CYS A 702 -40.20 1.46 7.04
N ARG A 703 -39.74 1.14 8.25
CA ARG A 703 -40.58 1.13 9.46
C ARG A 703 -41.08 2.54 9.76
N LEU A 704 -40.17 3.55 9.63
CA LEU A 704 -40.53 4.95 9.80
C LEU A 704 -41.44 5.41 8.65
N GLY A 705 -41.15 5.06 7.41
CA GLY A 705 -41.98 5.40 6.25
C GLY A 705 -43.36 4.75 6.29
N ASN A 706 -43.50 3.57 6.91
CA ASN A 706 -44.80 2.89 7.07
C ASN A 706 -45.64 3.49 8.20
N THR A 707 -45.00 3.94 9.26
CA THR A 707 -45.70 4.60 10.38
C THR A 707 -46.06 6.06 10.10
N TYR A 708 -45.18 6.75 9.30
CA TYR A 708 -45.40 8.14 8.87
C TYR A 708 -45.36 8.22 7.34
N PRO A 709 -46.36 7.69 6.60
CA PRO A 709 -46.32 7.60 5.15
C PRO A 709 -46.22 8.96 4.44
N GLU A 710 -46.56 10.05 5.09
CA GLU A 710 -46.44 11.41 4.58
C GLU A 710 -44.98 11.79 4.29
N ILE A 711 -44.00 11.20 4.98
CA ILE A 711 -42.54 11.40 4.68
C ILE A 711 -42.22 10.82 3.30
N THR A 712 -42.67 9.58 3.04
CA THR A 712 -42.49 8.91 1.76
C THR A 712 -43.21 9.63 0.64
N GLN A 713 -44.41 10.15 0.88
CA GLN A 713 -45.15 10.96 -0.07
C GLN A 713 -44.37 12.21 -0.47
N MET A 714 -43.85 12.94 0.49
CA MET A 714 -43.04 14.15 0.24
C MET A 714 -41.80 13.83 -0.59
N GLN A 715 -41.04 12.81 -0.20
CA GLN A 715 -39.80 12.44 -0.89
C GLN A 715 -40.07 11.99 -2.32
N THR A 716 -41.09 11.17 -2.55
CA THR A 716 -41.50 10.73 -3.89
C THR A 716 -41.85 11.92 -4.76
N ARG A 717 -42.64 12.85 -4.25
CA ARG A 717 -43.03 14.08 -4.97
C ARG A 717 -41.81 14.95 -5.30
N ALA A 718 -40.87 15.11 -4.37
CA ALA A 718 -39.64 15.88 -4.59
C ALA A 718 -38.78 15.25 -5.70
N ILE A 719 -38.56 13.93 -5.67
CA ILE A 719 -37.77 13.21 -6.65
C ILE A 719 -38.37 13.33 -8.06
N LEU A 720 -39.65 13.03 -8.18
CA LEU A 720 -40.31 12.98 -9.49
C LEU A 720 -40.62 14.38 -10.05
N SER A 721 -40.91 15.35 -9.18
CA SER A 721 -41.05 16.76 -9.58
C SER A 721 -39.74 17.31 -10.15
N ALA A 722 -38.61 17.00 -9.51
CA ALA A 722 -37.28 17.37 -10.01
C ALA A 722 -37.00 16.76 -11.39
N ALA A 723 -37.35 15.50 -11.57
CA ALA A 723 -37.20 14.78 -12.85
C ALA A 723 -38.09 15.43 -13.94
N ILE A 724 -39.34 15.78 -13.62
CA ILE A 724 -40.26 16.45 -14.54
C ILE A 724 -39.68 17.80 -14.98
N ASP A 725 -39.21 18.61 -14.06
CA ASP A 725 -38.62 19.92 -14.36
C ASP A 725 -37.44 19.80 -15.33
N LEU A 726 -36.55 18.84 -15.08
CA LEU A 726 -35.40 18.61 -15.95
C LEU A 726 -35.79 18.04 -17.31
N LYS A 727 -36.80 17.17 -17.37
CA LYS A 727 -37.31 16.68 -18.66
C LYS A 727 -37.84 17.83 -19.53
N ARG A 728 -38.51 18.79 -18.89
CA ARG A 728 -39.00 20.02 -19.58
C ARG A 728 -37.86 20.91 -20.04
N GLU A 729 -36.69 20.87 -19.36
CA GLU A 729 -35.48 21.58 -19.79
C GLU A 729 -34.73 20.86 -20.93
N GLY A 730 -35.20 19.66 -21.36
CA GLY A 730 -34.57 18.87 -22.41
C GLY A 730 -33.53 17.87 -21.96
N LEU A 731 -33.39 17.67 -20.64
CA LEU A 731 -32.48 16.69 -20.04
C LEU A 731 -33.15 15.29 -19.95
N ASP A 732 -32.38 14.29 -19.65
CA ASP A 732 -32.82 12.89 -19.60
C ASP A 732 -32.60 12.26 -18.20
N PRO A 733 -33.47 12.58 -17.22
CA PRO A 733 -33.38 12.01 -15.88
C PRO A 733 -33.89 10.57 -15.83
N HIS A 734 -33.19 9.71 -15.07
CA HIS A 734 -33.54 8.30 -14.84
C HIS A 734 -33.63 8.00 -13.34
N PRO A 735 -34.72 8.40 -12.67
CA PRO A 735 -34.86 8.15 -11.25
C PRO A 735 -35.15 6.70 -10.90
N GLU A 736 -34.52 6.22 -9.85
CA GLU A 736 -34.82 4.95 -9.19
C GLU A 736 -35.08 5.26 -7.73
N ILE A 737 -36.15 4.70 -7.15
CA ILE A 737 -36.55 4.95 -5.75
C ILE A 737 -36.35 3.66 -4.96
N MET A 738 -35.58 3.73 -3.91
CA MET A 738 -35.17 2.59 -3.10
C MET A 738 -35.76 2.63 -1.69
N VAL A 739 -36.46 1.58 -1.32
CA VAL A 739 -37.00 1.41 0.04
C VAL A 739 -35.92 0.79 0.92
N PRO A 740 -35.48 1.47 1.99
CA PRO A 740 -34.45 0.93 2.90
C PRO A 740 -35.03 -0.03 3.93
N LEU A 741 -34.20 -0.93 4.44
CA LEU A 741 -34.44 -1.77 5.62
C LEU A 741 -35.63 -2.75 5.50
N THR A 742 -35.98 -3.17 4.32
CA THR A 742 -37.05 -4.14 4.08
C THR A 742 -36.72 -5.51 4.68
N GLY A 743 -37.58 -6.04 5.51
CA GLY A 743 -37.43 -7.37 6.08
C GLY A 743 -38.46 -8.36 5.58
N ILE A 744 -39.65 -7.88 5.22
CA ILE A 744 -40.76 -8.69 4.70
C ILE A 744 -41.39 -8.03 3.48
N LEU A 745 -42.02 -8.84 2.62
CA LEU A 745 -42.67 -8.34 1.41
C LEU A 745 -43.71 -7.24 1.71
N TYR A 746 -44.52 -7.41 2.74
CA TYR A 746 -45.58 -6.45 3.05
C TYR A 746 -45.08 -5.07 3.49
N GLU A 747 -43.90 -4.98 4.09
CA GLU A 747 -43.25 -3.69 4.36
C GLU A 747 -42.94 -2.96 3.06
N PHE A 748 -42.40 -3.70 2.07
CA PHE A 748 -42.12 -3.16 0.74
C PHE A 748 -43.38 -2.76 0.00
N GLU A 749 -44.41 -3.63 -0.01
CA GLU A 749 -45.66 -3.36 -0.70
C GLU A 749 -46.37 -2.12 -0.15
N ALA A 750 -46.35 -1.92 1.15
CA ALA A 750 -46.91 -0.72 1.78
C ALA A 750 -46.23 0.56 1.30
N GLN A 751 -44.91 0.54 1.26
CA GLN A 751 -44.13 1.69 0.75
C GLN A 751 -44.29 1.86 -0.78
N GLU A 752 -44.25 0.79 -1.54
CA GLU A 752 -44.48 0.82 -2.98
C GLU A 752 -45.83 1.46 -3.31
N LYS A 753 -46.89 1.10 -2.59
CA LYS A 753 -48.20 1.69 -2.79
C LYS A 753 -48.20 3.20 -2.56
N VAL A 754 -47.62 3.67 -1.50
CA VAL A 754 -47.47 5.11 -1.20
C VAL A 754 -46.71 5.82 -2.34
N ILE A 755 -45.62 5.24 -2.80
CA ILE A 755 -44.80 5.79 -3.90
C ILE A 755 -45.60 5.84 -5.20
N ARG A 756 -46.25 4.77 -5.58
CA ARG A 756 -47.01 4.67 -6.84
C ARG A 756 -48.20 5.60 -6.85
N ASP A 757 -48.94 5.67 -5.73
CA ASP A 757 -50.11 6.56 -5.60
C ASP A 757 -49.72 8.03 -5.68
N GLU A 758 -48.63 8.44 -5.02
CA GLU A 758 -48.13 9.80 -5.08
C GLU A 758 -47.58 10.16 -6.46
N ALA A 759 -46.89 9.24 -7.12
CA ALA A 759 -46.42 9.39 -8.48
C ALA A 759 -47.58 9.59 -9.48
N ALA A 760 -48.63 8.78 -9.36
CA ALA A 760 -49.80 8.89 -10.21
C ALA A 760 -50.53 10.23 -10.03
N ALA A 761 -50.68 10.71 -8.80
CA ALA A 761 -51.24 12.02 -8.50
C ALA A 761 -50.42 13.14 -9.07
N LEU A 762 -49.10 13.12 -8.92
CA LEU A 762 -48.17 14.12 -9.44
C LEU A 762 -48.20 14.17 -10.99
N PHE A 763 -48.15 13.02 -11.64
CA PHE A 763 -48.15 12.92 -13.12
C PHE A 763 -49.46 13.45 -13.71
N LYS A 764 -50.56 13.21 -13.04
CA LYS A 764 -51.85 13.78 -13.42
C LYS A 764 -51.88 15.30 -13.30
N GLU A 765 -51.38 15.83 -12.19
CA GLU A 765 -51.28 17.26 -11.93
C GLU A 765 -50.40 17.96 -12.99
N GLU A 766 -49.26 17.37 -13.32
CA GLU A 766 -48.23 17.96 -14.20
C GLU A 766 -48.46 17.66 -15.69
N GLY A 767 -49.30 16.67 -16.02
CA GLY A 767 -49.57 16.26 -17.42
C GLY A 767 -48.36 15.62 -18.11
N LEU A 768 -47.38 15.11 -17.34
CA LEU A 768 -46.17 14.48 -17.84
C LEU A 768 -45.81 13.28 -16.95
N GLU A 769 -45.55 12.12 -17.55
CA GLU A 769 -45.11 10.94 -16.89
C GLU A 769 -43.61 10.76 -17.05
N ILE A 770 -42.90 10.43 -15.96
CA ILE A 770 -41.47 10.08 -15.98
C ILE A 770 -41.36 8.59 -15.65
N PRO A 771 -40.72 7.78 -16.51
CA PRO A 771 -40.43 6.37 -16.18
C PRO A 771 -39.50 6.31 -14.98
N PHE A 772 -39.84 5.46 -14.01
CA PHE A 772 -39.00 5.26 -12.81
C PHE A 772 -39.16 3.83 -12.30
N LYS A 773 -38.19 3.37 -11.54
CA LYS A 773 -38.23 2.05 -10.92
C LYS A 773 -38.33 2.17 -9.41
N VAL A 774 -39.00 1.21 -8.78
CA VAL A 774 -39.07 1.06 -7.33
C VAL A 774 -38.43 -0.26 -6.95
N GLY A 775 -37.39 -0.16 -6.17
CA GLY A 775 -36.66 -1.34 -5.68
C GLY A 775 -36.42 -1.24 -4.20
N THR A 776 -35.67 -2.18 -3.68
CA THR A 776 -35.36 -2.24 -2.26
C THR A 776 -33.89 -2.50 -1.98
N MET A 777 -33.45 -2.00 -0.83
CA MET A 777 -32.17 -2.40 -0.27
C MET A 777 -32.33 -3.77 0.41
N ILE A 778 -31.47 -4.72 0.09
CA ILE A 778 -31.34 -5.99 0.79
C ILE A 778 -30.23 -5.84 1.79
N GLU A 779 -30.57 -5.65 3.04
CA GLU A 779 -29.62 -5.38 4.13
C GLU A 779 -30.00 -6.10 5.44
N ILE A 780 -31.12 -6.81 5.44
CA ILE A 780 -31.56 -7.67 6.53
C ILE A 780 -31.44 -9.13 6.10
N PRO A 781 -30.81 -10.01 6.89
CA PRO A 781 -30.65 -11.42 6.51
C PRO A 781 -31.97 -12.11 6.12
N ARG A 782 -33.07 -11.81 6.81
CA ARG A 782 -34.38 -12.35 6.48
C ARG A 782 -34.83 -11.97 5.05
N ALA A 783 -34.54 -10.74 4.62
CA ALA A 783 -34.87 -10.30 3.26
C ALA A 783 -34.08 -11.11 2.22
N ALA A 784 -32.80 -11.39 2.48
CA ALA A 784 -32.00 -12.25 1.62
C ALA A 784 -32.57 -13.67 1.50
N LEU A 785 -32.99 -14.24 2.62
CA LEU A 785 -33.59 -15.58 2.68
C LEU A 785 -34.93 -15.67 1.94
N THR A 786 -35.67 -14.58 1.87
CA THR A 786 -37.00 -14.50 1.22
C THR A 786 -37.01 -13.62 -0.02
N ALA A 787 -35.86 -13.50 -0.67
CA ALA A 787 -35.65 -12.58 -1.81
C ALA A 787 -36.56 -12.90 -3.00
N ASP A 788 -36.93 -14.15 -3.21
CA ASP A 788 -37.90 -14.56 -4.24
C ASP A 788 -39.28 -13.88 -4.05
N LYS A 789 -39.74 -13.81 -2.82
CA LYS A 789 -41.01 -13.15 -2.47
C LYS A 789 -40.93 -11.64 -2.70
N ILE A 790 -39.85 -11.01 -2.25
CA ILE A 790 -39.64 -9.57 -2.39
C ILE A 790 -39.49 -9.18 -3.87
N ALA A 791 -38.79 -9.99 -4.67
CA ALA A 791 -38.60 -9.78 -6.11
C ALA A 791 -39.88 -9.86 -6.92
N SER A 792 -40.95 -10.45 -6.36
CA SER A 792 -42.28 -10.44 -7.02
C SER A 792 -42.83 -9.01 -7.21
N ARG A 793 -42.36 -8.07 -6.36
CA ARG A 793 -42.77 -6.66 -6.40
C ARG A 793 -41.61 -5.70 -6.63
N ALA A 794 -40.45 -5.92 -6.02
CA ALA A 794 -39.28 -5.06 -6.20
C ALA A 794 -38.68 -5.22 -7.62
N GLU A 795 -38.48 -4.12 -8.28
CA GLU A 795 -37.95 -4.09 -9.65
C GLU A 795 -36.42 -4.22 -9.71
N TYR A 796 -35.74 -3.97 -8.60
CA TYR A 796 -34.29 -4.16 -8.47
C TYR A 796 -33.90 -4.35 -7.00
N PHE A 797 -32.69 -4.90 -6.77
CA PHE A 797 -32.08 -5.03 -5.45
C PHE A 797 -30.79 -4.22 -5.38
N SER A 798 -30.57 -3.59 -4.24
CA SER A 798 -29.28 -3.02 -3.88
C SER A 798 -28.86 -3.57 -2.50
N PHE A 799 -27.69 -4.20 -2.44
CA PHE A 799 -27.22 -4.78 -1.18
C PHE A 799 -26.58 -3.71 -0.31
N GLY A 800 -27.20 -3.40 0.83
CA GLY A 800 -26.65 -2.53 1.87
C GLY A 800 -25.72 -3.35 2.76
N THR A 801 -24.51 -3.60 2.30
CA THR A 801 -23.60 -4.56 2.93
C THR A 801 -23.08 -4.13 4.29
N ASN A 802 -23.13 -2.84 4.65
CA ASN A 802 -22.81 -2.39 6.01
C ASN A 802 -23.79 -2.98 7.02
N ASP A 803 -25.08 -2.76 6.82
CA ASP A 803 -26.13 -3.31 7.69
C ASP A 803 -26.22 -4.84 7.60
N LEU A 804 -26.08 -5.40 6.42
CA LEU A 804 -26.09 -6.85 6.23
C LEU A 804 -24.93 -7.52 6.99
N THR A 805 -23.76 -6.93 6.98
CA THR A 805 -22.59 -7.38 7.75
C THR A 805 -22.84 -7.25 9.24
N GLN A 806 -23.36 -6.10 9.69
CA GLN A 806 -23.69 -5.85 11.09
C GLN A 806 -24.66 -6.92 11.65
N MET A 807 -25.70 -7.21 10.93
CA MET A 807 -26.72 -8.17 11.38
C MET A 807 -26.27 -9.63 11.26
N THR A 808 -25.46 -9.95 10.27
CA THR A 808 -24.96 -11.32 10.06
C THR A 808 -23.92 -11.70 11.11
N PHE A 809 -22.98 -10.80 11.41
CA PHE A 809 -21.99 -11.01 12.47
C PHE A 809 -22.56 -10.77 13.88
N GLY A 810 -23.60 -9.96 14.01
CA GLY A 810 -24.05 -9.46 15.30
C GLY A 810 -23.09 -8.42 15.90
N TYR A 811 -22.33 -7.72 15.05
CA TYR A 811 -21.39 -6.67 15.45
C TYR A 811 -22.02 -5.29 15.25
N SER A 812 -21.94 -4.43 16.26
CA SER A 812 -22.31 -3.03 16.09
C SER A 812 -21.16 -2.29 15.37
N ARG A 813 -21.45 -1.67 14.24
CA ARG A 813 -20.48 -0.88 13.50
C ARG A 813 -19.89 0.27 14.34
N ASP A 814 -20.72 0.85 15.21
CA ASP A 814 -20.33 1.96 16.07
C ASP A 814 -19.51 1.51 17.29
N ASP A 815 -19.66 0.27 17.74
CA ASP A 815 -19.04 -0.25 18.96
C ASP A 815 -17.90 -1.23 18.71
N ILE A 816 -17.70 -1.67 17.47
CA ILE A 816 -16.70 -2.71 17.11
C ILE A 816 -15.27 -2.31 17.49
N ALA A 817 -14.97 -1.01 17.57
CA ALA A 817 -13.65 -0.51 17.94
C ALA A 817 -13.19 -0.99 19.33
N SER A 818 -14.11 -1.42 20.20
CA SER A 818 -13.77 -1.93 21.51
C SER A 818 -13.06 -3.30 21.48
N PHE A 819 -13.23 -4.08 20.42
CA PHE A 819 -12.64 -5.43 20.34
C PHE A 819 -11.97 -5.74 18.97
N LEU A 820 -12.29 -5.02 17.90
CA LEU A 820 -11.76 -5.29 16.56
C LEU A 820 -10.22 -5.27 16.50
N PRO A 821 -9.53 -4.27 17.09
CA PRO A 821 -8.06 -4.25 17.04
C PRO A 821 -7.43 -5.51 17.65
N VAL A 822 -8.00 -6.00 18.75
CA VAL A 822 -7.54 -7.22 19.43
C VAL A 822 -7.81 -8.46 18.58
N TYR A 823 -8.97 -8.52 17.92
CA TYR A 823 -9.32 -9.63 17.02
C TYR A 823 -8.39 -9.71 15.81
N LEU A 824 -8.02 -8.56 15.25
CA LEU A 824 -7.07 -8.50 14.14
C LEU A 824 -5.66 -8.89 14.60
N GLU A 825 -5.24 -8.41 15.76
CA GLU A 825 -3.94 -8.76 16.35
C GLU A 825 -3.81 -10.25 16.62
N LYS A 826 -4.85 -10.85 17.22
CA LYS A 826 -4.92 -12.29 17.52
C LYS A 826 -5.25 -13.17 16.31
N LYS A 827 -5.47 -12.57 15.15
CA LYS A 827 -5.87 -13.26 13.90
C LYS A 827 -7.20 -14.04 14.02
N ILE A 828 -8.08 -13.63 14.90
CA ILE A 828 -9.45 -14.15 14.99
C ILE A 828 -10.21 -13.70 13.75
N LEU A 829 -10.02 -12.43 13.36
CA LEU A 829 -10.42 -11.90 12.06
C LEU A 829 -9.17 -11.55 11.27
N SER A 830 -9.16 -11.87 9.99
CA SER A 830 -8.06 -11.53 9.08
C SER A 830 -8.11 -10.08 8.62
N VAL A 831 -9.32 -9.54 8.48
CA VAL A 831 -9.59 -8.16 8.01
C VAL A 831 -10.85 -7.62 8.71
N ASP A 832 -11.01 -6.29 8.66
CA ASP A 832 -12.24 -5.64 9.11
C ASP A 832 -13.40 -6.02 8.17
N PRO A 833 -14.45 -6.73 8.64
CA PRO A 833 -15.54 -7.17 7.79
C PRO A 833 -16.41 -6.02 7.26
N PHE A 834 -16.28 -4.80 7.81
CA PHE A 834 -16.96 -3.61 7.29
C PHE A 834 -16.19 -2.95 6.15
N GLN A 835 -14.91 -3.25 5.98
CA GLN A 835 -14.10 -2.75 4.87
C GLN A 835 -13.99 -3.76 3.73
N VAL A 836 -13.78 -5.03 4.05
CA VAL A 836 -13.67 -6.14 3.08
C VAL A 836 -14.82 -7.10 3.28
N LEU A 837 -15.57 -7.36 2.23
CA LEU A 837 -16.75 -8.23 2.30
C LEU A 837 -16.40 -9.63 2.80
N ASP A 838 -17.11 -10.08 3.83
CA ASP A 838 -17.05 -11.46 4.29
C ASP A 838 -17.74 -12.37 3.28
N GLN A 839 -16.96 -13.00 2.42
CA GLN A 839 -17.47 -13.85 1.35
C GLN A 839 -18.08 -15.16 1.87
N ASN A 840 -17.61 -15.64 3.03
CA ASN A 840 -18.02 -16.93 3.59
C ASN A 840 -19.39 -16.90 4.29
N GLY A 841 -19.77 -15.77 4.87
CA GLY A 841 -21.05 -15.59 5.56
C GLY A 841 -21.95 -14.62 4.83
N VAL A 842 -21.62 -13.33 4.86
CA VAL A 842 -22.41 -12.27 4.19
C VAL A 842 -22.52 -12.53 2.68
N GLY A 843 -21.43 -12.97 2.07
CA GLY A 843 -21.40 -13.30 0.65
C GLY A 843 -22.38 -14.39 0.25
N GLN A 844 -22.60 -15.39 1.10
CA GLN A 844 -23.65 -16.42 0.85
C GLN A 844 -25.04 -15.82 0.80
N LEU A 845 -25.34 -14.85 1.66
CA LEU A 845 -26.63 -14.16 1.64
C LEU A 845 -26.82 -13.33 0.38
N VAL A 846 -25.78 -12.65 -0.09
CA VAL A 846 -25.81 -11.90 -1.33
C VAL A 846 -26.07 -12.83 -2.52
N GLU A 847 -25.31 -13.90 -2.65
CA GLU A 847 -25.48 -14.89 -3.71
C GLU A 847 -26.87 -15.54 -3.70
N MET A 848 -27.32 -15.92 -2.52
CA MET A 848 -28.67 -16.51 -2.32
C MET A 848 -29.74 -15.54 -2.76
N ALA A 849 -29.67 -14.28 -2.37
CA ALA A 849 -30.67 -13.28 -2.72
C ALA A 849 -30.71 -13.00 -4.22
N VAL A 850 -29.56 -12.93 -4.88
CA VAL A 850 -29.47 -12.78 -6.34
C VAL A 850 -30.14 -13.97 -7.05
N ASN A 851 -29.78 -15.18 -6.68
CA ASN A 851 -30.29 -16.40 -7.29
C ASN A 851 -31.81 -16.57 -7.07
N LYS A 852 -32.27 -16.41 -5.85
CA LYS A 852 -33.69 -16.48 -5.51
C LYS A 852 -34.51 -15.40 -6.21
N GLY A 853 -34.04 -14.17 -6.21
CA GLY A 853 -34.69 -13.05 -6.88
C GLY A 853 -34.86 -13.28 -8.38
N ARG A 854 -33.84 -13.83 -9.01
CA ARG A 854 -33.83 -14.11 -10.45
C ARG A 854 -34.66 -15.34 -10.86
N THR A 855 -35.05 -16.20 -9.93
CA THR A 855 -36.04 -17.26 -10.21
C THR A 855 -37.42 -16.68 -10.49
N VAL A 856 -37.77 -15.57 -9.89
CA VAL A 856 -39.05 -14.86 -10.04
C VAL A 856 -38.96 -13.77 -11.11
N ARG A 857 -37.85 -13.04 -11.13
CA ARG A 857 -37.58 -11.94 -12.07
C ARG A 857 -36.20 -12.17 -12.72
N PRO A 858 -36.15 -12.91 -13.85
CA PRO A 858 -34.85 -13.27 -14.48
C PRO A 858 -33.95 -12.10 -14.81
N GLU A 859 -34.52 -10.94 -15.10
CA GLU A 859 -33.79 -9.71 -15.44
C GLU A 859 -33.58 -8.76 -14.24
N LEU A 860 -33.74 -9.25 -13.03
CA LEU A 860 -33.58 -8.46 -11.82
C LEU A 860 -32.20 -7.81 -11.77
N LYS A 861 -32.19 -6.50 -11.74
CA LYS A 861 -30.95 -5.73 -11.60
C LYS A 861 -30.53 -5.75 -10.13
N CYS A 862 -29.30 -6.17 -9.90
CA CYS A 862 -28.72 -6.27 -8.57
C CYS A 862 -27.43 -5.45 -8.49
N GLY A 863 -27.27 -4.70 -7.42
CA GLY A 863 -26.05 -3.93 -7.16
C GLY A 863 -25.67 -3.93 -5.69
N ILE A 864 -24.53 -3.39 -5.37
CA ILE A 864 -24.00 -3.23 -4.01
C ILE A 864 -23.65 -1.77 -3.78
N CYS A 865 -23.91 -1.24 -2.58
CA CYS A 865 -23.68 0.16 -2.28
C CYS A 865 -23.01 0.43 -0.91
N GLY A 866 -22.62 -0.60 -0.17
CA GLY A 866 -21.85 -0.46 1.06
C GLY A 866 -20.40 -0.04 0.81
N GLU A 867 -19.62 0.10 1.87
CA GLU A 867 -18.18 0.39 1.78
C GLU A 867 -17.42 -0.61 0.89
N HIS A 868 -17.92 -1.82 0.78
CA HIS A 868 -17.38 -2.91 0.00
C HIS A 868 -17.39 -2.65 -1.52
N GLY A 869 -18.24 -1.77 -1.99
CA GLY A 869 -18.36 -1.47 -3.44
C GLY A 869 -17.14 -0.87 -4.09
N GLY A 870 -16.21 -0.33 -3.31
CA GLY A 870 -14.91 0.21 -3.77
C GLY A 870 -13.71 -0.63 -3.38
N GLU A 871 -13.91 -1.78 -2.75
CA GLU A 871 -12.83 -2.66 -2.30
C GLU A 871 -12.58 -3.74 -3.35
N PRO A 872 -11.34 -3.91 -3.87
CA PRO A 872 -11.07 -4.76 -5.03
C PRO A 872 -11.55 -6.21 -4.95
N SER A 873 -11.28 -6.91 -3.84
CA SER A 873 -11.69 -8.31 -3.68
C SER A 873 -13.20 -8.47 -3.60
N SER A 874 -13.87 -7.51 -2.98
CA SER A 874 -15.32 -7.45 -2.90
C SER A 874 -15.95 -7.19 -4.27
N VAL A 875 -15.37 -6.31 -5.08
CA VAL A 875 -15.80 -6.04 -6.46
C VAL A 875 -15.67 -7.30 -7.31
N LYS A 876 -14.58 -8.03 -7.20
CA LYS A 876 -14.38 -9.30 -7.92
C LYS A 876 -15.40 -10.36 -7.51
N PHE A 877 -15.73 -10.43 -6.23
CA PHE A 877 -16.81 -11.29 -5.74
C PHE A 877 -18.16 -10.91 -6.36
N CYS A 878 -18.49 -9.62 -6.43
CA CYS A 878 -19.71 -9.12 -7.05
C CYS A 878 -19.81 -9.52 -8.54
N HIS A 879 -18.70 -9.46 -9.26
CA HIS A 879 -18.63 -9.95 -10.63
C HIS A 879 -18.94 -11.45 -10.69
N LYS A 880 -18.33 -12.24 -9.83
CA LYS A 880 -18.47 -13.70 -9.79
C LYS A 880 -19.89 -14.14 -9.52
N VAL A 881 -20.59 -13.49 -8.60
CA VAL A 881 -21.99 -13.84 -8.25
C VAL A 881 -23.03 -13.22 -9.18
N GLY A 882 -22.59 -12.47 -10.18
CA GLY A 882 -23.45 -11.98 -11.24
C GLY A 882 -24.20 -10.68 -10.94
N LEU A 883 -23.67 -9.83 -10.06
CA LEU A 883 -24.21 -8.49 -9.89
C LEU A 883 -24.07 -7.67 -11.16
N ASN A 884 -24.96 -6.69 -11.36
CA ASN A 884 -24.94 -5.79 -12.50
C ASN A 884 -24.05 -4.57 -12.28
N TYR A 885 -23.97 -4.09 -11.03
CA TYR A 885 -23.14 -2.93 -10.71
C TYR A 885 -22.63 -2.99 -9.26
N VAL A 886 -21.55 -2.25 -9.02
CA VAL A 886 -21.09 -1.85 -7.70
C VAL A 886 -21.23 -0.34 -7.59
N SER A 887 -21.38 0.17 -6.37
CA SER A 887 -21.46 1.61 -6.10
C SER A 887 -20.51 1.97 -4.96
N CYS A 888 -19.74 3.02 -5.15
CA CYS A 888 -18.69 3.42 -4.21
C CYS A 888 -18.55 4.94 -4.16
N SER A 889 -17.75 5.43 -3.20
CA SER A 889 -17.44 6.85 -3.14
C SER A 889 -16.76 7.33 -4.43
N PRO A 890 -16.86 8.63 -4.79
CA PRO A 890 -16.32 9.13 -6.06
C PRO A 890 -14.86 8.81 -6.32
N PHE A 891 -14.01 8.93 -5.30
CA PHE A 891 -12.57 8.66 -5.44
C PHE A 891 -12.23 7.16 -5.55
N ARG A 892 -13.16 6.29 -5.23
CA ARG A 892 -13.01 4.83 -5.37
C ARG A 892 -13.45 4.32 -6.75
N VAL A 893 -14.11 5.13 -7.55
CA VAL A 893 -14.61 4.72 -8.87
C VAL A 893 -13.51 4.14 -9.78
N PRO A 894 -12.33 4.77 -9.94
CA PRO A 894 -11.27 4.17 -10.76
C PRO A 894 -10.78 2.83 -10.24
N ILE A 895 -10.65 2.70 -8.92
CA ILE A 895 -10.24 1.45 -8.26
C ILE A 895 -11.24 0.32 -8.56
N ALA A 896 -12.52 0.61 -8.43
CA ALA A 896 -13.59 -0.35 -8.71
C ALA A 896 -13.64 -0.72 -10.21
N ARG A 897 -13.42 0.24 -11.08
CA ARG A 897 -13.38 0.00 -12.54
C ARG A 897 -12.23 -0.93 -12.93
N LEU A 898 -11.07 -0.72 -12.38
CA LEU A 898 -9.92 -1.60 -12.61
C LEU A 898 -10.16 -3.00 -12.03
N ALA A 899 -10.69 -3.10 -10.83
CA ALA A 899 -11.02 -4.39 -10.21
C ALA A 899 -12.08 -5.16 -11.01
N ALA A 900 -13.10 -4.45 -11.51
CA ALA A 900 -14.13 -5.05 -12.38
C ALA A 900 -13.55 -5.58 -13.70
N ALA A 901 -12.63 -4.83 -14.31
CA ALA A 901 -11.94 -5.26 -15.52
C ALA A 901 -11.05 -6.48 -15.26
N GLN A 902 -10.32 -6.49 -14.14
CA GLN A 902 -9.53 -7.65 -13.74
C GLN A 902 -10.38 -8.90 -13.54
N ALA A 903 -11.52 -8.77 -12.87
CA ALA A 903 -12.44 -9.88 -12.70
C ALA A 903 -12.91 -10.46 -14.04
N ALA A 904 -13.19 -9.60 -15.03
CA ALA A 904 -13.60 -10.01 -16.37
C ALA A 904 -12.49 -10.71 -17.17
N VAL A 905 -11.23 -10.26 -17.05
CA VAL A 905 -10.11 -10.88 -17.80
C VAL A 905 -9.56 -12.14 -17.12
N GLU A 906 -9.84 -12.33 -15.84
CA GLU A 906 -9.47 -13.53 -15.07
C GLU A 906 -10.43 -14.72 -15.31
N GLU A 907 -11.60 -14.52 -15.95
CA GLU A 907 -12.52 -15.59 -16.35
C GLU A 907 -11.90 -16.49 -17.48
#